data_fd2b420bf7b89c0a5c49d5eb6cf8d269
#
_entry.id   fd2b420bf7b89c0a5c49d5eb6cf8d269
#
_cell.length_a   1.000
_cell.length_b   1.000
_cell.length_c   1.000
_cell.angle_alpha   90.00
_cell.angle_beta   90.00
_cell.angle_gamma   90.00
#
_symmetry.space_group_name_H-M   'P 1'
#
loop_
_entity.id
_entity.type
_entity.pdbx_description
1 polymer ?
#
loop_
_entity_poly.entity_id
_entity_poly.type
_entity_poly.pdbx_seq_one_letter_code
_entity_poly.pdbx_strand_id
1 'polypeptide(L)'
;MPNAPAKVIPGDIEEIRVRGARVHNLKNIDFVIPHSAITVVSGVSGSGKSSLAFDTLYAEGQRRYIESLSAYARQFLERIEKPDVDEITGIAPAIAIRQKNSTRNPRSTVATATEIYDYLRLLFARIGRTFCLRCGEEVRKDTLDEIAAKVLALPEGRRFYVLYELKLSPDPAPADATNAPNAPRARKPIRLTQDAVRESLISLRKRGFNRLYQSGRVFEFATPEDLLDVNFTKPVYVLVDRLALSPEVRSRLMDSIEICYREGRGEAILEFVPDAPDEKPERMVFNERFECKKCGSIYQEPEPRLFSFNNPYGACPRCQGFGNTIDFDLDRVIPDKSKSLADGAIEPWTKPRYRQLAIEMRKFARTKGIPVDVAYRDLTITQRNAILDGDKKEGYEGVKGFFNWLERKKYKLHVRVFLSRYRGYATCPDCNGTRLRPEARAVKVAGRSITAVCQMTVKEARPFFDGLKLTELEAAIAEKILEEIQQRLRFLDEVGLDYLSLDRLTSTLSGGETQRIQLATSLSSRLVGALYVLDEPSIGLHPRDTNRLIEILKGLRDLGNTLLVVEHDPDTIMAADYVMDLGPGAGEHGGKLIFAGTRDQMLKDPHSLTGRYLRGELKILVPPRRRKPQGKFVKIFGAHSHNIKGLDVMIPLGLLVAVTGVSGSGKSTLVYDVLYKALQARRTGGNWREFCDRLEGDNSISAVEMVDQTPIGRTPRSNPATYLKAFDCIREVFASTPEAKKRGFTPGHFSFNIPGGRCEACQGDGTVTVEMRFLADVELVCEECRGTRYKSSVLDVHYKEKNIHEVLQMTVREALSFFAPNPKVTAKLRVLEEVGLSYLRLGQSGTTLSGGEAQRLKLAAHLTRQDNNGILYIFDEPTTGLHFDDIQKLLTAFRKLIDGGASVLIIEHNLDVIKSADWMIDMGPEGGDEGGRIVAVGTPEQVARNSQSHTGKFLAKSLNSRNGGNHGVSSVPLKANSVPNPDTSTVE
;
A
#
# COMPACT_ATOMS: atom_id res chain seq x y z
N MET A 1 -25.99 -1.46 32.99
CA MET A 1 -27.18 -2.31 32.77
C MET A 1 -27.12 -2.76 31.32
N PRO A 2 -27.12 -4.05 31.00
CA PRO A 2 -27.10 -4.53 29.62
C PRO A 2 -28.48 -4.28 28.99
N ASN A 3 -28.49 -3.58 27.87
CA ASN A 3 -29.69 -3.34 27.07
C ASN A 3 -30.24 -4.66 26.53
N ALA A 4 -31.50 -4.90 26.78
CA ALA A 4 -32.27 -6.01 26.23
C ALA A 4 -32.30 -5.91 24.69
N PRO A 5 -32.32 -7.04 23.95
CA PRO A 5 -32.39 -7.01 22.49
C PRO A 5 -33.70 -6.33 22.05
N ALA A 6 -33.57 -5.45 21.06
CA ALA A 6 -34.69 -4.75 20.46
C ALA A 6 -35.74 -5.75 19.99
N LYS A 7 -36.99 -5.55 20.38
CA LYS A 7 -38.16 -6.34 19.89
C LYS A 7 -38.25 -6.11 18.37
N VAL A 8 -38.14 -7.19 17.61
CA VAL A 8 -38.46 -7.26 16.17
C VAL A 8 -39.91 -6.80 15.97
N ILE A 9 -40.09 -5.78 15.15
CA ILE A 9 -41.40 -5.28 14.73
C ILE A 9 -41.95 -6.24 13.66
N PRO A 10 -43.15 -6.75 13.78
CA PRO A 10 -43.75 -7.64 12.77
C PRO A 10 -44.01 -6.85 11.49
N GLY A 11 -43.24 -7.12 10.45
CA GLY A 11 -43.36 -6.48 9.14
C GLY A 11 -42.02 -6.29 8.40
N ASP A 12 -40.87 -6.50 9.06
CA ASP A 12 -39.57 -6.40 8.43
C ASP A 12 -39.30 -7.58 7.49
N ILE A 13 -38.86 -7.25 6.27
CA ILE A 13 -38.44 -8.25 5.29
C ILE A 13 -37.17 -8.92 5.84
N GLU A 14 -37.29 -10.17 6.30
CA GLU A 14 -36.15 -10.91 6.92
C GLU A 14 -35.11 -11.41 5.90
N GLU A 15 -35.28 -11.09 4.61
CA GLU A 15 -34.47 -11.63 3.53
C GLU A 15 -34.40 -10.72 2.31
N ILE A 16 -33.29 -10.79 1.60
CA ILE A 16 -33.14 -10.21 0.24
C ILE A 16 -33.65 -11.24 -0.75
N ARG A 17 -34.64 -10.86 -1.56
CA ARG A 17 -35.20 -11.71 -2.62
C ARG A 17 -34.84 -11.20 -3.97
N VAL A 18 -34.31 -12.08 -4.83
CA VAL A 18 -33.95 -11.80 -6.22
C VAL A 18 -34.74 -12.74 -7.12
N ARG A 19 -35.36 -12.18 -8.18
CA ARG A 19 -36.06 -12.92 -9.20
C ARG A 19 -35.49 -12.60 -10.58
N GLY A 20 -35.29 -13.62 -11.40
CA GLY A 20 -34.96 -13.51 -12.79
C GLY A 20 -33.56 -12.92 -13.03
N ALA A 21 -32.56 -13.28 -12.29
CA ALA A 21 -31.22 -12.75 -12.51
C ALA A 21 -30.56 -13.36 -13.76
N ARG A 22 -30.15 -12.50 -14.71
CA ARG A 22 -29.58 -12.87 -16.04
C ARG A 22 -28.26 -12.19 -16.36
N VAL A 23 -27.64 -11.55 -15.39
CA VAL A 23 -26.37 -10.85 -15.56
C VAL A 23 -25.28 -11.82 -16.03
N HIS A 24 -24.60 -11.48 -17.13
CA HIS A 24 -23.53 -12.28 -17.75
C HIS A 24 -23.96 -13.72 -18.09
N ASN A 25 -23.45 -14.69 -17.31
CA ASN A 25 -23.74 -16.12 -17.53
C ASN A 25 -24.85 -16.69 -16.66
N LEU A 26 -25.48 -15.89 -15.81
CA LEU A 26 -26.60 -16.33 -14.97
C LEU A 26 -27.81 -16.72 -15.82
N LYS A 27 -28.45 -17.83 -15.47
CA LYS A 27 -29.48 -18.50 -16.28
C LYS A 27 -30.88 -18.25 -15.71
N ASN A 28 -31.29 -16.96 -15.57
CA ASN A 28 -32.61 -16.58 -15.07
C ASN A 28 -32.90 -17.24 -13.71
N ILE A 29 -32.03 -17.00 -12.73
CA ILE A 29 -32.09 -17.63 -11.43
C ILE A 29 -32.84 -16.79 -10.42
N ASP A 30 -33.62 -17.49 -9.57
CA ASP A 30 -34.26 -16.92 -8.39
C ASP A 30 -33.55 -17.40 -7.14
N PHE A 31 -33.34 -16.51 -6.17
CA PHE A 31 -32.71 -16.87 -4.90
C PHE A 31 -33.03 -15.91 -3.78
N VAL A 32 -32.72 -16.34 -2.56
CA VAL A 32 -32.98 -15.63 -1.31
C VAL A 32 -31.69 -15.58 -0.50
N ILE A 33 -31.48 -14.46 0.19
CA ILE A 33 -30.36 -14.27 1.13
C ILE A 33 -30.91 -13.79 2.46
N PRO A 34 -30.73 -14.55 3.56
CA PRO A 34 -31.20 -14.16 4.89
C PRO A 34 -30.47 -12.90 5.37
N HIS A 35 -31.17 -11.95 5.99
CA HIS A 35 -30.58 -10.84 6.69
C HIS A 35 -29.84 -11.28 7.95
N SER A 36 -28.88 -10.47 8.41
CA SER A 36 -28.08 -10.72 9.62
C SER A 36 -27.46 -12.12 9.66
N ALA A 37 -27.03 -12.61 8.50
CA ALA A 37 -26.46 -13.93 8.31
C ALA A 37 -25.19 -13.86 7.43
N ILE A 38 -24.32 -14.85 7.58
CA ILE A 38 -23.18 -15.07 6.68
C ILE A 38 -23.65 -16.03 5.58
N THR A 39 -23.83 -15.50 4.37
CA THR A 39 -24.15 -16.28 3.18
C THR A 39 -22.89 -16.47 2.34
N VAL A 40 -22.48 -17.73 2.11
CA VAL A 40 -21.33 -18.05 1.25
C VAL A 40 -21.81 -18.48 -0.13
N VAL A 41 -21.25 -17.88 -1.17
CA VAL A 41 -21.45 -18.25 -2.57
C VAL A 41 -20.24 -19.05 -3.06
N SER A 42 -20.44 -20.35 -3.31
CA SER A 42 -19.43 -21.29 -3.77
C SER A 42 -19.72 -21.80 -5.20
N GLY A 43 -18.82 -22.61 -5.75
CA GLY A 43 -18.94 -23.22 -7.09
C GLY A 43 -17.66 -23.11 -7.91
N VAL A 44 -17.57 -23.81 -9.02
CA VAL A 44 -16.38 -23.83 -9.88
C VAL A 44 -16.01 -22.45 -10.42
N SER A 45 -14.73 -22.26 -10.80
CA SER A 45 -14.29 -21.00 -11.44
C SER A 45 -15.09 -20.75 -12.73
N GLY A 46 -15.58 -19.50 -12.89
CA GLY A 46 -16.43 -19.12 -14.03
C GLY A 46 -17.89 -19.60 -13.94
N SER A 47 -18.37 -20.07 -12.79
CA SER A 47 -19.78 -20.49 -12.60
C SER A 47 -20.76 -19.32 -12.43
N GLY A 48 -20.30 -18.07 -12.29
CA GLY A 48 -21.15 -16.88 -12.15
C GLY A 48 -21.21 -16.30 -10.75
N LYS A 49 -20.36 -16.74 -9.82
CA LYS A 49 -20.32 -16.23 -8.43
C LYS A 49 -20.17 -14.71 -8.33
N SER A 50 -19.18 -14.16 -9.03
CA SER A 50 -18.92 -12.70 -9.04
C SER A 50 -20.06 -11.95 -9.72
N SER A 51 -20.67 -12.53 -10.77
CA SER A 51 -21.82 -11.94 -11.44
C SER A 51 -23.03 -11.84 -10.51
N LEU A 52 -23.26 -12.86 -9.66
CA LEU A 52 -24.32 -12.84 -8.66
C LEU A 52 -24.02 -11.82 -7.54
N ALA A 53 -22.81 -11.89 -6.97
CA ALA A 53 -22.47 -11.11 -5.78
C ALA A 53 -22.20 -9.62 -6.09
N PHE A 54 -21.39 -9.34 -7.13
CA PHE A 54 -20.95 -7.98 -7.42
C PHE A 54 -21.77 -7.30 -8.52
N ASP A 55 -22.00 -7.99 -9.64
CA ASP A 55 -22.63 -7.36 -10.81
C ASP A 55 -24.15 -7.35 -10.71
N THR A 56 -24.73 -8.13 -9.76
CA THR A 56 -26.16 -8.14 -9.45
C THR A 56 -26.46 -7.44 -8.13
N LEU A 57 -26.08 -8.03 -6.99
CA LEU A 57 -26.47 -7.54 -5.67
C LEU A 57 -25.75 -6.26 -5.27
N TYR A 58 -24.42 -6.25 -5.32
CA TYR A 58 -23.69 -5.04 -4.98
C TYR A 58 -24.03 -3.88 -5.90
N ALA A 59 -24.10 -4.12 -7.20
CA ALA A 59 -24.46 -3.08 -8.20
C ALA A 59 -25.84 -2.46 -7.90
N GLU A 60 -26.86 -3.27 -7.58
CA GLU A 60 -28.19 -2.75 -7.26
C GLU A 60 -28.23 -2.02 -5.92
N GLY A 61 -27.57 -2.57 -4.86
CA GLY A 61 -27.50 -1.91 -3.56
C GLY A 61 -26.80 -0.56 -3.63
N GLN A 62 -25.69 -0.49 -4.35
CA GLN A 62 -24.96 0.75 -4.59
C GLN A 62 -25.74 1.74 -5.46
N ARG A 63 -26.41 1.25 -6.51
CA ARG A 63 -27.25 2.07 -7.37
C ARG A 63 -28.37 2.76 -6.58
N ARG A 64 -29.12 2.01 -5.75
CA ARG A 64 -30.19 2.56 -4.89
C ARG A 64 -29.66 3.56 -3.88
N TYR A 65 -28.50 3.29 -3.30
CA TYR A 65 -27.83 4.22 -2.39
C TYR A 65 -27.48 5.55 -3.10
N ILE A 66 -26.87 5.48 -4.29
CA ILE A 66 -26.53 6.66 -5.08
C ILE A 66 -27.80 7.42 -5.49
N GLU A 67 -28.88 6.74 -5.86
CA GLU A 67 -30.15 7.37 -6.21
C GLU A 67 -30.81 8.11 -5.04
N SER A 68 -30.53 7.68 -3.80
CA SER A 68 -31.03 8.35 -2.60
C SER A 68 -30.30 9.67 -2.28
N LEU A 69 -29.12 9.90 -2.87
CA LEU A 69 -28.32 11.10 -2.68
C LEU A 69 -28.89 12.29 -3.46
N SER A 70 -28.51 13.52 -3.06
CA SER A 70 -28.88 14.74 -3.75
C SER A 70 -28.42 14.74 -5.23
N ALA A 71 -29.13 15.48 -6.09
CA ALA A 71 -28.78 15.59 -7.51
C ALA A 71 -27.35 16.12 -7.73
N TYR A 72 -26.89 17.01 -6.84
CA TYR A 72 -25.52 17.52 -6.88
C TYR A 72 -24.49 16.44 -6.56
N ALA A 73 -24.69 15.65 -5.50
CA ALA A 73 -23.78 14.57 -5.13
C ALA A 73 -23.70 13.47 -6.21
N ARG A 74 -24.81 13.17 -6.88
CA ARG A 74 -24.87 12.19 -7.98
C ARG A 74 -24.01 12.55 -9.19
N GLN A 75 -23.75 13.83 -9.44
CA GLN A 75 -22.89 14.27 -10.57
C GLN A 75 -21.42 13.86 -10.41
N PHE A 76 -20.97 13.61 -9.18
CA PHE A 76 -19.59 13.24 -8.88
C PHE A 76 -19.36 11.73 -8.68
N LEU A 77 -20.43 10.92 -8.79
CA LEU A 77 -20.36 9.48 -8.60
C LEU A 77 -20.54 8.76 -9.92
N GLU A 78 -19.84 7.62 -10.08
CA GLU A 78 -20.00 6.77 -11.26
C GLU A 78 -21.46 6.31 -11.38
N ARG A 79 -21.98 6.39 -12.60
CA ARG A 79 -23.32 5.89 -12.91
C ARG A 79 -23.25 4.37 -13.03
N ILE A 80 -23.85 3.67 -12.08
CA ILE A 80 -23.96 2.21 -12.09
C ILE A 80 -25.18 1.83 -12.94
N GLU A 81 -24.98 0.97 -13.94
CA GLU A 81 -26.05 0.44 -14.75
C GLU A 81 -26.95 -0.49 -13.93
N LYS A 82 -28.25 -0.48 -14.23
CA LYS A 82 -29.19 -1.40 -13.60
C LYS A 82 -28.86 -2.83 -14.03
N PRO A 83 -28.68 -3.78 -13.09
CA PRO A 83 -28.45 -5.17 -13.43
C PRO A 83 -29.65 -5.77 -14.17
N ASP A 84 -29.41 -6.75 -15.05
CA ASP A 84 -30.45 -7.49 -15.75
C ASP A 84 -31.11 -8.49 -14.80
N VAL A 85 -32.16 -8.01 -14.11
CA VAL A 85 -32.98 -8.76 -13.16
C VAL A 85 -34.44 -8.32 -13.27
N ASP A 86 -35.36 -9.21 -12.97
CA ASP A 86 -36.80 -8.86 -12.95
C ASP A 86 -37.08 -8.01 -11.71
N GLU A 87 -36.68 -8.50 -10.54
CA GLU A 87 -36.99 -7.84 -9.27
C GLU A 87 -35.92 -8.13 -8.19
N ILE A 88 -35.54 -7.10 -7.40
CA ILE A 88 -34.75 -7.25 -6.15
C ILE A 88 -35.46 -6.50 -5.04
N THR A 89 -35.84 -7.20 -3.97
CA THR A 89 -36.48 -6.63 -2.76
C THR A 89 -35.60 -6.87 -1.52
N GLY A 90 -35.77 -6.04 -0.50
CA GLY A 90 -35.06 -6.19 0.79
C GLY A 90 -33.58 -5.82 0.76
N ILE A 91 -33.06 -5.23 -0.31
CA ILE A 91 -31.62 -4.93 -0.40
C ILE A 91 -31.24 -3.71 0.44
N ALA A 92 -30.22 -3.87 1.29
CA ALA A 92 -29.61 -2.82 2.08
C ALA A 92 -28.52 -2.07 1.32
N PRO A 93 -28.04 -0.89 1.80
CA PRO A 93 -26.86 -0.24 1.27
C PRO A 93 -25.68 -1.21 1.25
N ALA A 94 -25.04 -1.34 0.08
CA ALA A 94 -24.02 -2.36 -0.14
C ALA A 94 -22.61 -1.80 -0.08
N ILE A 95 -21.70 -2.53 0.57
CA ILE A 95 -20.27 -2.24 0.69
C ILE A 95 -19.49 -3.41 0.08
N ALA A 96 -18.66 -3.15 -0.93
CA ALA A 96 -17.82 -4.17 -1.55
C ALA A 96 -16.40 -4.15 -1.01
N ILE A 97 -15.89 -5.31 -0.61
CA ILE A 97 -14.49 -5.51 -0.23
C ILE A 97 -13.87 -6.46 -1.27
N ARG A 98 -13.16 -5.86 -2.26
CA ARG A 98 -12.57 -6.58 -3.39
C ARG A 98 -11.05 -6.73 -3.23
N GLN A 99 -10.50 -7.78 -3.83
CA GLN A 99 -9.07 -8.05 -3.83
C GLN A 99 -8.24 -7.04 -4.64
N LYS A 100 -8.84 -6.36 -5.62
CA LYS A 100 -8.08 -5.43 -6.47
C LYS A 100 -7.62 -4.21 -5.68
N ASN A 101 -6.30 -4.03 -5.61
CA ASN A 101 -5.68 -2.84 -5.08
C ASN A 101 -5.91 -1.68 -6.08
N SER A 102 -6.96 -0.90 -5.87
CA SER A 102 -7.34 0.23 -6.73
C SER A 102 -6.50 1.49 -6.47
N THR A 103 -5.83 1.56 -5.34
CA THR A 103 -5.09 2.76 -4.93
C THR A 103 -3.67 2.77 -5.48
N ARG A 104 -3.50 3.42 -6.62
CA ARG A 104 -2.17 3.76 -7.18
C ARG A 104 -1.59 5.04 -6.56
N ASN A 105 -2.18 5.57 -5.50
CA ASN A 105 -1.72 6.80 -4.87
C ASN A 105 -0.40 6.53 -4.12
N PRO A 106 0.73 7.11 -4.54
CA PRO A 106 2.03 6.87 -3.89
C PRO A 106 2.14 7.49 -2.50
N ARG A 107 1.13 8.25 -2.06
CA ARG A 107 1.08 8.87 -0.73
C ARG A 107 0.26 8.06 0.28
N SER A 108 -0.53 7.09 -0.15
CA SER A 108 -1.36 6.27 0.73
C SER A 108 -0.51 5.28 1.53
N THR A 109 -0.73 5.23 2.84
CA THR A 109 -0.08 4.32 3.79
C THR A 109 -1.12 3.52 4.57
N VAL A 110 -0.67 2.49 5.30
CA VAL A 110 -1.54 1.73 6.22
C VAL A 110 -2.25 2.69 7.16
N ALA A 111 -1.53 3.60 7.83
CA ALA A 111 -2.13 4.56 8.76
C ALA A 111 -3.17 5.49 8.10
N THR A 112 -2.97 5.90 6.83
CA THR A 112 -3.97 6.74 6.14
C THR A 112 -5.16 5.93 5.63
N ALA A 113 -4.94 4.68 5.23
CA ALA A 113 -6.02 3.81 4.78
C ALA A 113 -6.94 3.35 5.92
N THR A 114 -6.42 3.31 7.14
CA THR A 114 -7.15 2.94 8.36
C THR A 114 -7.64 4.16 9.15
N GLU A 115 -7.46 5.37 8.63
CA GLU A 115 -7.76 6.64 9.30
C GLU A 115 -6.97 6.91 10.59
N ILE A 116 -6.13 5.98 11.04
CA ILE A 116 -5.27 6.14 12.23
C ILE A 116 -4.46 7.44 12.12
N TYR A 117 -3.96 7.75 10.90
CA TYR A 117 -3.15 8.95 10.67
C TYR A 117 -3.91 10.24 10.98
N ASP A 118 -5.20 10.30 10.70
CA ASP A 118 -6.01 11.49 10.96
C ASP A 118 -6.21 11.71 12.47
N TYR A 119 -6.41 10.64 13.23
CA TYR A 119 -6.44 10.71 14.69
C TYR A 119 -5.06 11.05 15.29
N LEU A 120 -3.96 10.52 14.71
CA LEU A 120 -2.60 10.91 15.12
C LEU A 120 -2.35 12.41 14.93
N ARG A 121 -2.78 12.96 13.81
CA ARG A 121 -2.65 14.41 13.56
C ARG A 121 -3.39 15.24 14.60
N LEU A 122 -4.58 14.79 15.01
CA LEU A 122 -5.35 15.45 16.09
C LEU A 122 -4.64 15.31 17.43
N LEU A 123 -4.17 14.10 17.76
CA LEU A 123 -3.45 13.84 19.01
C LEU A 123 -2.21 14.74 19.15
N PHE A 124 -1.35 14.75 18.12
CA PHE A 124 -0.12 15.52 18.11
C PHE A 124 -0.39 17.05 18.12
N ALA A 125 -1.49 17.48 17.54
CA ALA A 125 -1.89 18.90 17.60
C ALA A 125 -2.42 19.32 18.97
N ARG A 126 -3.04 18.41 19.74
CA ARG A 126 -3.70 18.73 21.01
C ARG A 126 -2.80 18.57 22.23
N ILE A 127 -2.01 17.50 22.28
CA ILE A 127 -1.15 17.18 23.43
C ILE A 127 0.35 17.09 23.06
N GLY A 128 0.71 17.38 21.82
CA GLY A 128 2.09 17.32 21.36
C GLY A 128 2.92 18.48 21.91
N ARG A 129 4.13 18.17 22.40
CA ARG A 129 5.11 19.12 22.88
C ARG A 129 6.17 19.38 21.83
N THR A 130 6.42 20.64 21.51
CA THR A 130 7.40 21.02 20.50
C THR A 130 8.78 21.13 21.11
N PHE A 131 9.80 20.56 20.47
CA PHE A 131 11.19 20.65 20.88
C PHE A 131 12.02 21.41 19.86
N CYS A 132 12.89 22.30 20.33
CA CYS A 132 13.71 23.10 19.46
C CYS A 132 14.69 22.23 18.64
N LEU A 133 14.72 22.43 17.32
CA LEU A 133 15.59 21.68 16.39
C LEU A 133 17.07 22.04 16.56
N ARG A 134 17.39 23.21 17.19
CA ARG A 134 18.77 23.67 17.37
C ARG A 134 19.36 23.27 18.72
N CYS A 135 18.60 23.41 19.80
CA CYS A 135 19.11 23.21 21.17
C CYS A 135 18.40 22.10 21.96
N GLY A 136 17.32 21.52 21.40
CA GLY A 136 16.60 20.41 22.03
C GLY A 136 15.66 20.80 23.18
N GLU A 137 15.60 22.07 23.59
CA GLU A 137 14.73 22.57 24.65
C GLU A 137 13.26 22.56 24.22
N GLU A 138 12.34 22.39 25.19
CA GLU A 138 10.92 22.47 24.94
C GLU A 138 10.51 23.92 24.60
N VAL A 139 9.73 24.05 23.52
CA VAL A 139 9.16 25.34 23.07
C VAL A 139 7.73 25.43 23.52
N ARG A 140 7.42 26.44 24.31
CA ARG A 140 6.06 26.72 24.83
C ARG A 140 5.82 28.19 25.00
N LYS A 141 4.57 28.61 24.97
CA LYS A 141 4.14 29.96 25.35
C LYS A 141 4.11 30.09 26.86
N ASP A 142 4.29 31.30 27.32
CA ASP A 142 3.97 31.66 28.71
C ASP A 142 2.51 32.13 28.76
N THR A 143 1.64 31.40 29.44
CA THR A 143 0.25 31.81 29.65
C THR A 143 0.16 32.81 30.81
N LEU A 144 -0.85 33.69 30.77
CA LEU A 144 -1.05 34.71 31.84
C LEU A 144 -1.18 34.06 33.22
N ASP A 145 -1.90 32.95 33.33
CA ASP A 145 -2.07 32.19 34.57
C ASP A 145 -0.77 31.58 35.11
N GLU A 146 0.06 30.97 34.21
CA GLU A 146 1.36 30.43 34.59
C GLU A 146 2.33 31.51 35.07
N ILE A 147 2.32 32.67 34.38
CA ILE A 147 3.13 33.82 34.79
C ILE A 147 2.67 34.32 36.14
N ALA A 148 1.35 34.51 36.32
CA ALA A 148 0.80 34.95 37.60
C ALA A 148 1.14 33.99 38.74
N ALA A 149 0.98 32.66 38.53
CA ALA A 149 1.32 31.65 39.51
C ALA A 149 2.82 31.67 39.86
N LYS A 150 3.69 31.80 38.85
CA LYS A 150 5.14 31.84 39.03
C LYS A 150 5.63 33.09 39.74
N VAL A 151 5.02 34.23 39.47
CA VAL A 151 5.35 35.53 40.09
C VAL A 151 4.83 35.57 41.53
N LEU A 152 3.60 35.09 41.78
CA LEU A 152 2.99 35.07 43.10
C LEU A 152 3.63 34.07 44.09
N ALA A 153 4.41 33.12 43.55
CA ALA A 153 5.21 32.18 44.37
C ALA A 153 6.47 32.84 44.98
N LEU A 154 6.81 34.07 44.59
CA LEU A 154 7.92 34.83 45.15
C LEU A 154 7.53 35.47 46.47
N PRO A 155 8.51 35.91 47.33
CA PRO A 155 8.23 36.54 48.61
C PRO A 155 7.37 37.77 48.48
N GLU A 156 6.35 37.93 49.35
CA GLU A 156 5.47 39.08 49.39
C GLU A 156 6.23 40.38 49.68
N GLY A 157 5.68 41.49 49.18
CA GLY A 157 6.24 42.82 49.38
C GLY A 157 7.30 43.26 48.38
N ARG A 158 7.86 42.34 47.57
CA ARG A 158 8.83 42.68 46.50
C ARG A 158 8.16 43.64 45.47
N ARG A 159 8.87 44.71 45.13
CA ARG A 159 8.42 45.69 44.14
C ARG A 159 9.00 45.36 42.77
N PHE A 160 8.22 45.52 41.73
CA PHE A 160 8.67 45.30 40.36
C PHE A 160 7.96 46.18 39.35
N TYR A 161 8.65 46.37 38.23
CA TYR A 161 8.13 47.07 37.06
C TYR A 161 7.66 46.07 36.03
N VAL A 162 6.51 46.36 35.40
CA VAL A 162 6.01 45.62 34.23
C VAL A 162 6.35 46.43 33.00
N LEU A 163 7.18 45.85 32.12
CA LEU A 163 7.85 46.51 31.01
C LEU A 163 7.66 45.76 29.71
N TYR A 164 7.72 46.45 28.57
CA TYR A 164 8.00 45.83 27.27
C TYR A 164 9.04 46.68 26.52
N GLU A 165 9.81 46.03 25.63
CA GLU A 165 10.86 46.71 24.85
C GLU A 165 10.27 47.55 23.73
N LEU A 166 10.68 48.81 23.61
CA LEU A 166 10.32 49.73 22.54
C LEU A 166 11.11 49.37 21.29
N LYS A 167 10.54 48.53 20.36
CA LYS A 167 11.14 48.14 19.10
C LYS A 167 10.85 49.19 18.02
N LEU A 168 11.87 49.98 17.65
CA LEU A 168 11.78 51.08 16.67
C LEU A 168 11.94 50.60 15.21
N SER A 169 12.11 49.31 14.97
CA SER A 169 12.25 48.71 13.64
C SER A 169 11.01 47.93 13.23
N PRO A 170 10.63 47.92 11.93
CA PRO A 170 9.59 47.01 11.45
C PRO A 170 10.00 45.55 11.64
N ASP A 171 9.03 44.68 11.87
CA ASP A 171 9.25 43.26 12.05
C ASP A 171 10.12 42.64 10.95
N PRO A 172 11.03 41.73 11.25
CA PRO A 172 11.61 40.88 10.21
C PRO A 172 10.45 40.10 9.58
N ALA A 173 10.40 40.11 8.23
CA ALA A 173 9.41 39.34 7.46
C ALA A 173 9.45 37.86 7.89
N PRO A 174 8.29 37.18 8.00
CA PRO A 174 8.25 35.79 8.38
C PRO A 174 9.16 34.97 7.46
N ALA A 175 9.83 33.97 8.01
CA ALA A 175 10.89 33.19 7.37
C ALA A 175 10.45 32.50 6.06
N ASP A 176 9.16 32.37 5.79
CA ASP A 176 8.60 31.83 4.54
C ASP A 176 8.77 32.74 3.31
N ALA A 177 9.12 34.02 3.49
CA ALA A 177 9.33 34.95 2.37
C ALA A 177 10.73 34.83 1.72
N THR A 178 11.66 34.11 2.31
CA THR A 178 13.06 34.04 1.83
C THR A 178 13.32 33.04 0.73
N ASN A 179 12.39 32.15 0.39
CA ASN A 179 12.54 31.10 -0.60
C ASN A 179 11.81 31.35 -1.93
N ALA A 180 11.24 32.51 -2.16
CA ALA A 180 10.69 32.85 -3.47
C ALA A 180 11.82 33.26 -4.43
N PRO A 181 11.84 32.76 -5.69
CA PRO A 181 12.93 33.03 -6.65
C PRO A 181 13.07 34.51 -7.06
N ASN A 182 12.23 35.41 -6.56
CA ASN A 182 12.26 36.86 -6.77
C ASN A 182 12.18 37.66 -5.45
N ALA A 183 12.65 37.11 -4.34
CA ALA A 183 12.67 37.86 -3.08
C ALA A 183 13.56 39.10 -3.22
N PRO A 184 13.10 40.30 -2.87
CA PRO A 184 13.93 41.50 -2.88
C PRO A 184 15.10 41.30 -1.93
N ARG A 185 16.32 41.59 -2.43
CA ARG A 185 17.57 41.51 -1.66
C ARG A 185 17.37 42.21 -0.31
N ALA A 186 17.87 41.55 0.76
CA ALA A 186 17.82 42.04 2.14
C ALA A 186 18.07 43.57 2.19
N ARG A 187 17.06 44.32 2.65
CA ARG A 187 17.19 45.76 2.86
C ARG A 187 18.28 45.99 3.90
N LYS A 188 19.18 46.89 3.61
CA LYS A 188 20.20 47.35 4.55
C LYS A 188 19.47 47.79 5.86
N PRO A 189 20.09 47.61 7.06
CA PRO A 189 19.51 48.04 8.32
C PRO A 189 19.19 49.51 8.20
N ILE A 190 17.91 49.84 8.48
CA ILE A 190 17.42 51.23 8.46
C ILE A 190 18.12 51.93 9.60
N ARG A 191 18.92 52.96 9.30
CA ARG A 191 19.45 53.84 10.32
C ARG A 191 18.26 54.49 11.03
N LEU A 192 18.25 54.37 12.37
CA LEU A 192 17.26 55.09 13.25
C LEU A 192 17.39 56.58 12.94
N THR A 193 16.40 57.15 12.30
CA THR A 193 16.29 58.59 12.09
C THR A 193 15.60 59.19 13.28
N GLN A 194 15.97 60.40 13.69
CA GLN A 194 15.30 61.11 14.81
C GLN A 194 13.81 61.23 14.59
N ASP A 195 13.37 61.39 13.35
CA ASP A 195 11.95 61.48 12.99
C ASP A 195 11.17 60.18 13.30
N ALA A 196 11.77 58.99 13.04
CA ALA A 196 11.13 57.71 13.33
C ALA A 196 10.96 57.47 14.85
N VAL A 197 11.95 57.87 15.64
CA VAL A 197 11.85 57.85 17.12
C VAL A 197 10.73 58.78 17.60
N ARG A 198 10.70 60.02 17.08
CA ARG A 198 9.68 61.03 17.42
C ARG A 198 8.25 60.55 17.10
N GLU A 199 8.03 59.98 15.91
CA GLU A 199 6.72 59.42 15.54
C GLU A 199 6.30 58.29 16.47
N SER A 200 7.23 57.38 16.83
CA SER A 200 6.96 56.27 17.75
C SER A 200 6.57 56.77 19.14
N LEU A 201 7.26 57.77 19.66
CA LEU A 201 6.94 58.38 20.96
C LEU A 201 5.58 59.09 20.96
N ILE A 202 5.24 59.84 19.92
CA ILE A 202 3.91 60.44 19.74
C ILE A 202 2.83 59.37 19.69
N SER A 203 3.08 58.28 19.00
CA SER A 203 2.17 57.15 18.92
C SER A 203 1.97 56.46 20.28
N LEU A 204 3.04 56.24 21.05
CA LEU A 204 2.96 55.74 22.43
C LEU A 204 2.08 56.59 23.32
N ARG A 205 2.26 57.88 23.28
CA ARG A 205 1.48 58.82 24.09
C ARG A 205 -0.01 58.81 23.73
N LYS A 206 -0.35 58.77 22.44
CA LYS A 206 -1.74 58.62 21.97
C LYS A 206 -2.42 57.36 22.50
N ARG A 207 -1.64 56.30 22.78
CA ARG A 207 -2.08 55.04 23.38
C ARG A 207 -2.06 55.03 24.91
N GLY A 208 -1.70 56.18 25.56
CA GLY A 208 -1.73 56.32 27.00
C GLY A 208 -0.42 56.05 27.74
N PHE A 209 0.68 55.76 27.01
CA PHE A 209 1.99 55.48 27.63
C PHE A 209 2.84 56.75 27.64
N ASN A 210 3.20 57.20 28.83
CA ASN A 210 3.99 58.43 29.05
C ASN A 210 5.25 58.19 29.90
N ARG A 211 5.61 56.89 30.13
CA ARG A 211 6.76 56.53 30.97
C ARG A 211 7.66 55.54 30.25
N LEU A 212 8.94 55.90 30.13
CA LEU A 212 9.98 55.06 29.67
C LEU A 212 10.90 54.61 30.80
N TYR A 213 11.51 53.45 30.63
CA TYR A 213 12.45 52.88 31.59
C TYR A 213 13.77 52.56 30.89
N GLN A 214 14.89 53.00 31.44
CA GLN A 214 16.22 52.69 30.97
C GLN A 214 17.23 52.68 32.11
N SER A 215 18.01 51.62 32.22
CA SER A 215 19.15 51.48 33.14
C SER A 215 18.81 51.86 34.61
N GLY A 216 17.67 51.37 35.12
CA GLY A 216 17.25 51.63 36.50
C GLY A 216 16.49 52.94 36.71
N ARG A 217 16.34 53.77 35.70
CA ARG A 217 15.66 55.07 35.79
C ARG A 217 14.37 55.10 34.99
N VAL A 218 13.37 55.77 35.57
CA VAL A 218 12.09 56.04 34.92
C VAL A 218 12.10 57.45 34.38
N PHE A 219 11.77 57.65 33.13
CA PHE A 219 11.64 58.92 32.44
C PHE A 219 10.16 59.13 32.10
N GLU A 220 9.60 60.23 32.56
CA GLU A 220 8.23 60.63 32.21
C GLU A 220 8.28 61.71 31.13
N PHE A 221 7.45 61.65 30.12
CA PHE A 221 7.47 62.58 29.01
C PHE A 221 6.06 63.06 28.64
N ALA A 222 5.94 64.38 28.43
CA ALA A 222 4.78 65.02 27.85
C ALA A 222 4.99 65.32 26.36
N THR A 223 6.22 65.57 25.94
CA THR A 223 6.65 65.77 24.55
C THR A 223 7.88 64.89 24.28
N PRO A 224 8.19 64.52 23.03
CA PRO A 224 9.42 63.81 22.71
C PRO A 224 10.70 64.53 23.12
N GLU A 225 10.66 65.83 23.22
CA GLU A 225 11.75 66.74 23.61
C GLU A 225 12.12 66.62 25.11
N ASP A 226 11.22 66.07 25.93
CA ASP A 226 11.48 65.88 27.38
C ASP A 226 12.44 64.67 27.63
N LEU A 227 12.80 63.94 26.60
CA LEU A 227 13.61 62.71 26.68
C LEU A 227 15.06 62.84 26.23
N LEU A 228 15.66 64.04 26.48
CA LEU A 228 17.04 64.32 26.12
C LEU A 228 18.08 63.40 26.78
N ASP A 229 17.76 62.85 27.94
CA ASP A 229 18.64 61.96 28.72
C ASP A 229 18.46 60.49 28.38
N VAL A 230 17.53 60.10 27.47
CA VAL A 230 17.30 58.74 27.05
C VAL A 230 18.21 58.39 25.87
N ASN A 231 18.99 57.31 26.00
CA ASN A 231 19.87 56.86 24.95
C ASN A 231 19.19 55.81 24.08
N PHE A 232 18.61 56.19 22.96
CA PHE A 232 17.92 55.29 22.02
C PHE A 232 18.85 54.34 21.25
N THR A 233 20.16 54.43 21.47
CA THR A 233 21.12 53.41 20.93
C THR A 233 21.19 52.14 21.82
N LYS A 234 20.66 52.23 23.06
CA LYS A 234 20.52 51.14 24.01
C LYS A 234 19.06 50.72 24.11
N PRO A 235 18.76 49.50 24.58
CA PRO A 235 17.38 49.08 24.81
C PRO A 235 16.62 50.08 25.70
N VAL A 236 15.46 50.51 25.22
CA VAL A 236 14.52 51.38 25.95
C VAL A 236 13.24 50.56 26.16
N TYR A 237 12.72 50.61 27.37
CA TYR A 237 11.51 49.90 27.74
C TYR A 237 10.37 50.88 28.03
N VAL A 238 9.15 50.49 27.72
CA VAL A 238 7.94 51.23 28.11
C VAL A 238 7.47 50.67 29.44
N LEU A 239 7.25 51.54 30.43
CA LEU A 239 6.72 51.17 31.74
C LEU A 239 5.20 51.15 31.69
N VAL A 240 4.63 49.94 31.82
CA VAL A 240 3.19 49.70 31.85
C VAL A 240 2.64 49.91 33.26
N ASP A 241 3.25 49.23 34.24
CA ASP A 241 2.78 49.29 35.62
C ASP A 241 3.92 49.16 36.64
N ARG A 242 3.62 49.58 37.90
CA ARG A 242 4.47 49.43 39.07
C ARG A 242 3.69 48.66 40.11
N LEU A 243 4.11 47.47 40.45
CA LEU A 243 3.39 46.58 41.33
C LEU A 243 4.24 46.19 42.53
N ALA A 244 3.58 45.90 43.65
CA ALA A 244 4.17 45.21 44.77
C ALA A 244 3.49 43.86 44.96
N LEU A 245 4.24 42.81 45.22
CA LEU A 245 3.76 41.45 45.29
C LEU A 245 2.82 41.29 46.49
N SER A 246 1.54 41.00 46.20
CA SER A 246 0.52 40.59 47.15
C SER A 246 -0.50 39.68 46.50
N PRO A 247 -1.24 38.85 47.24
CA PRO A 247 -2.24 37.94 46.64
C PRO A 247 -3.32 38.69 45.81
N GLU A 248 -3.63 39.93 46.18
CA GLU A 248 -4.67 40.77 45.53
C GLU A 248 -4.23 41.33 44.17
N VAL A 249 -2.92 41.32 43.88
CA VAL A 249 -2.34 41.89 42.64
C VAL A 249 -2.58 41.04 41.42
N ARG A 250 -3.05 39.79 41.55
CA ARG A 250 -3.16 38.82 40.44
C ARG A 250 -3.85 39.37 39.19
N SER A 251 -5.07 39.92 39.33
CA SER A 251 -5.82 40.47 38.18
C SER A 251 -5.07 41.61 37.51
N ARG A 252 -4.53 42.53 38.28
CA ARG A 252 -3.80 43.69 37.75
C ARG A 252 -2.50 43.30 37.08
N LEU A 253 -1.81 42.29 37.61
CA LEU A 253 -0.61 41.71 36.97
C LEU A 253 -0.96 41.09 35.61
N MET A 254 -2.03 40.31 35.54
CA MET A 254 -2.49 39.71 34.29
C MET A 254 -2.86 40.75 33.25
N ASP A 255 -3.62 41.78 33.62
CA ASP A 255 -4.00 42.90 32.75
C ASP A 255 -2.76 43.64 32.22
N SER A 256 -1.78 43.90 33.09
CA SER A 256 -0.56 44.63 32.74
C SER A 256 0.33 43.77 31.79
N ILE A 257 0.39 42.45 31.99
CA ILE A 257 1.12 41.52 31.07
C ILE A 257 0.41 41.44 29.74
N GLU A 258 -0.93 41.37 29.71
CA GLU A 258 -1.72 41.36 28.47
C GLU A 258 -1.46 42.64 27.66
N ILE A 259 -1.40 43.79 28.32
CA ILE A 259 -1.02 45.04 27.66
C ILE A 259 0.41 44.96 27.11
N CYS A 260 1.37 44.39 27.85
CA CYS A 260 2.73 44.18 27.36
C CYS A 260 2.76 43.28 26.14
N TYR A 261 1.99 42.23 26.14
CA TYR A 261 1.92 41.29 24.99
C TYR A 261 1.35 41.96 23.73
N ARG A 262 0.27 42.69 23.89
CA ARG A 262 -0.35 43.44 22.79
C ARG A 262 0.54 44.55 22.23
N GLU A 263 1.21 45.31 23.06
CA GLU A 263 2.00 46.45 22.64
C GLU A 263 3.48 46.13 22.39
N GLY A 264 4.05 45.16 23.15
CA GLY A 264 5.44 44.69 23.09
C GLY A 264 5.68 43.55 22.11
N ARG A 265 4.74 43.29 21.18
CA ARG A 265 4.83 42.21 20.19
C ARG A 265 4.99 40.82 20.82
N GLY A 266 4.24 40.55 21.87
CA GLY A 266 4.19 39.29 22.59
C GLY A 266 5.30 39.10 23.63
N GLU A 267 6.00 40.15 24.04
CA GLU A 267 7.05 40.08 25.05
C GLU A 267 6.67 40.95 26.26
N ALA A 268 6.81 40.40 27.45
CA ALA A 268 6.64 41.10 28.72
C ALA A 268 7.86 40.86 29.60
N ILE A 269 8.34 41.92 30.25
CA ILE A 269 9.51 41.90 31.12
C ILE A 269 9.09 42.36 32.50
N LEU A 270 9.35 41.54 33.49
CA LEU A 270 9.24 41.95 34.90
C LEU A 270 10.62 42.23 35.45
N GLU A 271 10.85 43.45 35.92
CA GLU A 271 12.12 43.84 36.53
C GLU A 271 11.90 44.15 37.99
N PHE A 272 12.51 43.33 38.85
CA PHE A 272 12.39 43.48 40.29
C PHE A 272 13.33 44.59 40.78
N VAL A 273 12.81 45.45 41.66
CA VAL A 273 13.59 46.53 42.28
C VAL A 273 14.55 45.91 43.30
N PRO A 274 15.87 46.15 43.21
CA PRO A 274 16.83 45.61 44.15
C PRO A 274 16.62 46.14 45.56
N ASP A 275 16.82 45.30 46.56
CA ASP A 275 16.74 45.67 47.97
C ASP A 275 17.96 46.50 48.44
N ALA A 276 19.10 46.39 47.74
CA ALA A 276 20.33 47.15 48.02
C ALA A 276 20.80 47.92 46.76
N PRO A 277 21.43 49.11 46.91
CA PRO A 277 21.83 49.97 45.79
C PRO A 277 22.85 49.36 44.81
N ASP A 278 23.64 48.38 45.28
CA ASP A 278 24.71 47.74 44.50
C ASP A 278 24.25 46.42 43.85
N GLU A 279 23.04 45.97 44.07
CA GLU A 279 22.52 44.70 43.53
C GLU A 279 21.95 44.93 42.14
N LYS A 280 22.25 43.97 41.22
CA LYS A 280 21.69 44.01 39.87
C LYS A 280 20.21 43.67 39.91
N PRO A 281 19.34 44.37 39.18
CA PRO A 281 17.93 44.04 39.12
C PRO A 281 17.72 42.67 38.54
N GLU A 282 16.91 41.87 39.21
CA GLU A 282 16.45 40.58 38.69
C GLU A 282 15.41 40.80 37.61
N ARG A 283 15.57 40.12 36.46
CA ARG A 283 14.62 40.19 35.33
C ARG A 283 14.02 38.85 35.02
N MET A 284 12.69 38.84 34.83
CA MET A 284 11.95 37.73 34.26
C MET A 284 11.38 38.19 32.92
N VAL A 285 11.70 37.43 31.86
CA VAL A 285 11.21 37.68 30.51
C VAL A 285 10.19 36.61 30.18
N PHE A 286 9.01 37.03 29.76
CA PHE A 286 7.91 36.18 29.34
C PHE A 286 7.56 36.46 27.88
N ASN A 287 7.12 35.46 27.17
CA ASN A 287 6.84 35.55 25.74
C ASN A 287 5.57 34.79 25.38
N GLU A 288 4.61 35.48 24.77
CA GLU A 288 3.41 34.89 24.19
C GLU A 288 3.71 34.16 22.90
N ARG A 289 4.85 34.44 22.25
CA ARG A 289 5.24 33.81 21.01
C ARG A 289 5.67 32.38 21.25
N PHE A 290 5.35 31.52 20.29
CA PHE A 290 5.81 30.13 20.29
C PHE A 290 7.27 30.07 19.82
N GLU A 291 8.20 30.45 20.71
CA GLU A 291 9.64 30.52 20.41
C GLU A 291 10.49 29.79 21.46
N CYS A 292 11.67 29.37 21.07
CA CYS A 292 12.62 28.74 21.97
C CYS A 292 13.32 29.80 22.85
N LYS A 293 13.12 29.73 24.15
CA LYS A 293 13.69 30.69 25.13
C LYS A 293 15.21 30.74 25.13
N LYS A 294 15.89 29.66 24.72
CA LYS A 294 17.35 29.53 24.75
C LYS A 294 18.02 30.11 23.49
N CYS A 295 17.45 29.91 22.33
CA CYS A 295 18.08 30.27 21.05
C CYS A 295 17.25 31.22 20.19
N GLY A 296 16.06 31.65 20.64
CA GLY A 296 15.19 32.60 19.92
C GLY A 296 14.60 32.07 18.61
N SER A 297 14.65 30.74 18.37
CA SER A 297 14.06 30.18 17.16
C SER A 297 12.54 30.16 17.27
N ILE A 298 11.86 30.75 16.29
CA ILE A 298 10.40 30.83 16.23
C ILE A 298 9.85 29.55 15.62
N TYR A 299 8.77 29.03 16.20
CA TYR A 299 8.03 27.86 15.75
C TYR A 299 6.57 28.20 15.49
N GLN A 300 5.91 27.36 14.75
CA GLN A 300 4.46 27.43 14.57
C GLN A 300 3.77 26.56 15.62
N GLU A 301 2.61 27.00 16.11
CA GLU A 301 1.81 26.16 17.01
C GLU A 301 1.40 24.86 16.31
N PRO A 302 1.40 23.74 17.04
CA PRO A 302 0.96 22.47 16.48
C PRO A 302 -0.52 22.52 16.10
N GLU A 303 -0.80 22.51 14.80
CA GLU A 303 -2.14 22.36 14.22
C GLU A 303 -2.25 21.06 13.44
N PRO A 304 -3.44 20.45 13.29
CA PRO A 304 -3.59 19.18 12.54
C PRO A 304 -3.05 19.25 11.11
N ARG A 305 -3.12 20.41 10.44
CA ARG A 305 -2.59 20.61 9.09
C ARG A 305 -1.06 20.60 9.02
N LEU A 306 -0.36 20.92 10.13
CA LEU A 306 1.10 20.83 10.20
C LEU A 306 1.61 19.39 10.04
N PHE A 307 0.83 18.43 10.45
CA PHE A 307 1.16 17.00 10.36
C PHE A 307 0.63 16.35 9.08
N SER A 308 0.07 17.11 8.13
CA SER A 308 -0.43 16.57 6.88
C SER A 308 0.63 16.66 5.77
N PHE A 309 1.10 15.52 5.28
CA PHE A 309 1.97 15.50 4.11
C PHE A 309 1.22 15.72 2.78
N ASN A 310 -0.11 15.73 2.79
CA ASN A 310 -0.94 16.09 1.63
C ASN A 310 -1.23 17.59 1.56
N ASN A 311 -0.86 18.35 2.60
CA ASN A 311 -1.02 19.80 2.65
C ASN A 311 0.36 20.47 2.52
N PRO A 312 0.54 21.50 1.67
CA PRO A 312 1.80 22.23 1.54
C PRO A 312 2.34 22.78 2.87
N TYR A 313 1.46 23.06 3.84
CA TYR A 313 1.81 23.57 5.16
C TYR A 313 2.60 22.55 6.00
N GLY A 314 2.31 21.24 5.89
CA GLY A 314 2.98 20.20 6.65
C GLY A 314 3.96 19.38 5.82
N ALA A 315 3.83 19.40 4.50
CA ALA A 315 4.66 18.60 3.59
C ALA A 315 6.13 19.08 3.57
N CYS A 316 7.04 18.14 3.40
CA CYS A 316 8.44 18.46 3.13
C CYS A 316 8.54 19.30 1.84
N PRO A 317 9.17 20.49 1.85
CA PRO A 317 9.23 21.37 0.70
C PRO A 317 9.89 20.74 -0.53
N ARG A 318 10.87 19.87 -0.34
CA ARG A 318 11.63 19.24 -1.42
C ARG A 318 10.86 18.14 -2.14
N CYS A 319 10.28 17.19 -1.40
CA CYS A 319 9.53 16.07 -1.99
C CYS A 319 8.02 16.31 -2.03
N GLN A 320 7.55 17.46 -1.56
CA GLN A 320 6.12 17.83 -1.55
C GLN A 320 5.20 16.75 -0.94
N GLY A 321 5.70 16.05 0.09
CA GLY A 321 4.94 15.01 0.79
C GLY A 321 5.00 13.61 0.16
N PHE A 322 5.79 13.39 -0.91
CA PHE A 322 5.95 12.07 -1.50
C PHE A 322 6.91 11.15 -0.71
N GLY A 323 7.83 11.71 0.06
CA GLY A 323 8.88 10.97 0.75
C GLY A 323 10.06 10.60 -0.15
N ASN A 324 9.83 10.58 -1.45
CA ASN A 324 10.83 10.28 -2.46
C ASN A 324 10.98 11.46 -3.42
N THR A 325 12.16 11.62 -3.98
CA THR A 325 12.42 12.53 -5.10
C THR A 325 12.61 11.70 -6.36
N ILE A 326 12.11 12.23 -7.49
CA ILE A 326 12.42 11.61 -8.79
C ILE A 326 13.81 12.11 -9.17
N ASP A 327 14.78 11.23 -9.05
CA ASP A 327 16.16 11.47 -9.44
C ASP A 327 16.59 10.43 -10.47
N PHE A 328 17.79 10.56 -11.02
CA PHE A 328 18.31 9.49 -11.87
C PHE A 328 18.76 8.30 -11.00
N ASP A 329 18.37 7.13 -11.46
CA ASP A 329 18.63 5.86 -10.82
C ASP A 329 19.98 5.33 -11.30
N LEU A 330 20.96 5.25 -10.40
CA LEU A 330 22.30 4.80 -10.75
C LEU A 330 22.32 3.35 -11.28
N ASP A 331 21.40 2.49 -10.84
CA ASP A 331 21.34 1.12 -11.34
C ASP A 331 20.81 1.05 -12.78
N ARG A 332 20.01 2.02 -13.19
CA ARG A 332 19.58 2.18 -14.59
C ARG A 332 20.63 2.89 -15.44
N VAL A 333 21.42 3.78 -14.84
CA VAL A 333 22.52 4.48 -15.52
C VAL A 333 23.69 3.53 -15.72
N ILE A 334 23.95 2.63 -14.78
CA ILE A 334 25.03 1.65 -14.79
C ILE A 334 24.43 0.27 -14.52
N PRO A 335 23.69 -0.29 -15.48
CA PRO A 335 22.93 -1.54 -15.29
C PRO A 335 23.84 -2.75 -15.15
N ASP A 336 25.02 -2.71 -15.76
CA ASP A 336 26.01 -3.79 -15.70
C ASP A 336 27.30 -3.26 -15.06
N LYS A 337 27.42 -3.47 -13.77
CA LYS A 337 28.58 -3.06 -12.98
C LYS A 337 29.82 -3.94 -13.21
N SER A 338 29.70 -5.05 -13.96
CA SER A 338 30.81 -5.90 -14.36
C SER A 338 31.56 -5.34 -15.55
N LYS A 339 30.95 -4.44 -16.34
CA LYS A 339 31.61 -3.73 -17.43
C LYS A 339 32.56 -2.67 -16.91
N SER A 340 33.67 -2.51 -17.67
CA SER A 340 34.61 -1.42 -17.42
C SER A 340 34.05 -0.09 -17.95
N LEU A 341 34.65 1.02 -17.52
CA LEU A 341 34.36 2.35 -18.11
C LEU A 341 34.66 2.38 -19.62
N ALA A 342 35.67 1.63 -20.05
CA ALA A 342 36.02 1.50 -21.45
C ALA A 342 34.97 0.71 -22.24
N ASP A 343 34.35 -0.32 -21.65
CA ASP A 343 33.35 -1.17 -22.29
C ASP A 343 31.93 -0.56 -22.20
N GLY A 344 31.81 0.67 -21.69
CA GLY A 344 30.54 1.40 -21.66
C GLY A 344 29.66 1.06 -20.47
N ALA A 345 30.23 0.92 -19.27
CA ALA A 345 29.46 0.73 -18.04
C ALA A 345 28.39 1.82 -17.86
N ILE A 346 28.65 3.07 -18.29
CA ILE A 346 27.67 4.16 -18.25
C ILE A 346 26.78 4.09 -19.49
N GLU A 347 25.62 3.43 -19.35
CA GLU A 347 24.71 3.10 -20.45
C GLU A 347 24.22 4.33 -21.26
N PRO A 348 23.84 5.49 -20.66
CA PRO A 348 23.44 6.67 -21.40
C PRO A 348 24.48 7.15 -22.43
N TRP A 349 25.74 6.96 -22.15
CA TRP A 349 26.84 7.41 -23.00
C TRP A 349 27.26 6.40 -24.07
N THR A 350 26.68 5.22 -24.10
CA THR A 350 26.81 4.25 -25.21
C THR A 350 25.98 4.68 -26.42
N LYS A 351 25.00 5.56 -26.23
CA LYS A 351 24.12 6.03 -27.32
C LYS A 351 24.88 6.96 -28.27
N PRO A 352 24.68 6.86 -29.59
CA PRO A 352 25.43 7.65 -30.58
C PRO A 352 25.47 9.14 -30.28
N ARG A 353 24.36 9.70 -29.81
CA ARG A 353 24.19 11.12 -29.49
C ARG A 353 25.10 11.62 -28.35
N TYR A 354 25.44 10.76 -27.40
CA TYR A 354 26.15 11.12 -26.18
C TYR A 354 27.52 10.44 -26.07
N ARG A 355 27.99 9.79 -27.16
CA ARG A 355 29.24 9.04 -27.19
C ARG A 355 30.47 9.92 -26.90
N GLN A 356 30.39 11.22 -27.24
CA GLN A 356 31.44 12.17 -26.93
C GLN A 356 31.73 12.28 -25.43
N LEU A 357 30.70 12.21 -24.59
CA LEU A 357 30.89 12.26 -23.13
C LEU A 357 31.66 11.06 -22.57
N ALA A 358 31.55 9.90 -23.20
CA ALA A 358 32.37 8.75 -22.84
C ALA A 358 33.84 8.96 -23.15
N ILE A 359 34.16 9.72 -24.19
CA ILE A 359 35.53 10.09 -24.54
C ILE A 359 36.08 11.10 -23.51
N GLU A 360 35.28 12.09 -23.16
CA GLU A 360 35.64 13.10 -22.14
C GLU A 360 35.86 12.45 -20.77
N MET A 361 35.00 11.53 -20.37
CA MET A 361 35.17 10.74 -19.15
C MET A 361 36.46 9.95 -19.12
N ARG A 362 36.82 9.27 -20.24
CA ARG A 362 38.09 8.52 -20.32
C ARG A 362 39.30 9.41 -20.20
N LYS A 363 39.24 10.62 -20.80
CA LYS A 363 40.31 11.65 -20.68
C LYS A 363 40.45 12.08 -19.21
N PHE A 364 39.33 12.41 -18.55
CA PHE A 364 39.30 12.79 -17.14
C PHE A 364 39.83 11.66 -16.23
N ALA A 365 39.39 10.42 -16.47
CA ALA A 365 39.80 9.26 -15.69
C ALA A 365 41.34 9.07 -15.76
N ARG A 366 41.95 9.25 -16.93
CA ARG A 366 43.42 9.20 -17.10
C ARG A 366 44.12 10.30 -16.33
N THR A 367 43.62 11.54 -16.36
CA THR A 367 44.19 12.67 -15.61
C THR A 367 44.14 12.42 -14.09
N LYS A 368 43.08 11.76 -13.59
CA LYS A 368 42.92 11.45 -12.16
C LYS A 368 43.50 10.08 -11.74
N GLY A 369 44.15 9.35 -12.65
CA GLY A 369 44.71 8.03 -12.37
C GLY A 369 43.65 6.98 -12.07
N ILE A 370 42.43 7.13 -12.63
CA ILE A 370 41.32 6.16 -12.47
C ILE A 370 41.44 5.10 -13.57
N PRO A 371 41.56 3.81 -13.24
CA PRO A 371 41.64 2.74 -14.22
C PRO A 371 40.34 2.63 -15.00
N VAL A 372 40.41 2.64 -16.34
CA VAL A 372 39.22 2.58 -17.20
C VAL A 372 38.87 1.16 -17.66
N ASP A 373 39.82 0.24 -17.55
CA ASP A 373 39.70 -1.15 -18.02
C ASP A 373 39.30 -2.13 -16.92
N VAL A 374 39.12 -1.65 -15.68
CA VAL A 374 38.66 -2.42 -14.52
C VAL A 374 37.15 -2.34 -14.43
N ALA A 375 36.50 -3.44 -14.00
CA ALA A 375 35.06 -3.45 -13.82
C ALA A 375 34.59 -2.31 -12.87
N TYR A 376 33.49 -1.65 -13.19
CA TYR A 376 32.98 -0.52 -12.40
C TYR A 376 32.78 -0.86 -10.91
N ARG A 377 32.39 -2.10 -10.61
CA ARG A 377 32.26 -2.60 -9.23
C ARG A 377 33.57 -2.68 -8.45
N ASP A 378 34.71 -2.77 -9.15
CA ASP A 378 36.02 -2.93 -8.53
C ASP A 378 36.75 -1.59 -8.34
N LEU A 379 36.17 -0.48 -8.83
CA LEU A 379 36.63 0.87 -8.57
C LEU A 379 36.40 1.24 -7.10
N THR A 380 37.28 2.02 -6.50
CA THR A 380 37.11 2.55 -5.16
C THR A 380 35.93 3.54 -5.08
N ILE A 381 35.37 3.76 -3.90
CA ILE A 381 34.27 4.72 -3.67
C ILE A 381 34.69 6.14 -4.13
N THR A 382 35.90 6.54 -3.85
CA THR A 382 36.45 7.85 -4.28
C THR A 382 36.52 7.97 -5.79
N GLN A 383 36.95 6.93 -6.48
CA GLN A 383 37.02 6.88 -7.95
C GLN A 383 35.64 6.93 -8.58
N ARG A 384 34.68 6.16 -8.03
CA ARG A 384 33.26 6.19 -8.49
C ARG A 384 32.66 7.57 -8.31
N ASN A 385 32.83 8.17 -7.13
CA ASN A 385 32.31 9.51 -6.86
C ASN A 385 32.94 10.56 -7.79
N ALA A 386 34.22 10.48 -8.10
CA ALA A 386 34.86 11.39 -9.05
C ALA A 386 34.24 11.28 -10.45
N ILE A 387 33.93 10.07 -10.93
CA ILE A 387 33.21 9.86 -12.21
C ILE A 387 31.78 10.39 -12.17
N LEU A 388 31.09 10.22 -11.04
CA LEU A 388 29.68 10.63 -10.90
C LEU A 388 29.55 12.16 -10.74
N ASP A 389 30.36 12.76 -9.86
CA ASP A 389 30.27 14.19 -9.51
C ASP A 389 31.01 15.09 -10.48
N GLY A 390 32.08 14.59 -11.13
CA GLY A 390 32.96 15.35 -12.01
C GLY A 390 33.86 16.32 -11.26
N ASP A 391 34.62 17.10 -12.06
CA ASP A 391 35.45 18.19 -11.57
C ASP A 391 35.39 19.35 -12.57
N LYS A 392 34.75 20.45 -12.15
CA LYS A 392 34.58 21.64 -13.01
C LYS A 392 35.92 22.30 -13.41
N LYS A 393 36.94 22.14 -12.58
CA LYS A 393 38.31 22.70 -12.89
C LYS A 393 38.95 21.95 -14.04
N GLU A 394 38.64 20.66 -14.18
CA GLU A 394 39.15 19.80 -15.26
C GLU A 394 38.19 19.76 -16.48
N GLY A 395 37.10 20.53 -16.46
CA GLY A 395 36.14 20.59 -17.57
C GLY A 395 35.24 19.36 -17.73
N TYR A 396 35.19 18.51 -16.71
CA TYR A 396 34.33 17.31 -16.69
C TYR A 396 33.20 17.48 -15.69
N GLU A 397 31.95 17.53 -16.16
CA GLU A 397 30.77 17.77 -15.32
C GLU A 397 30.22 16.50 -14.61
N GLY A 398 30.78 15.34 -14.92
CA GLY A 398 30.33 14.07 -14.36
C GLY A 398 28.97 13.59 -14.87
N VAL A 399 28.55 12.44 -14.39
CA VAL A 399 27.24 11.86 -14.72
C VAL A 399 26.12 12.75 -14.17
N LYS A 400 26.27 13.28 -12.96
CA LYS A 400 25.28 14.19 -12.34
C LYS A 400 25.13 15.49 -13.14
N GLY A 401 26.23 16.06 -13.62
CA GLY A 401 26.21 17.26 -14.46
C GLY A 401 25.47 17.03 -15.78
N PHE A 402 25.69 15.87 -16.41
CA PHE A 402 24.97 15.46 -17.61
C PHE A 402 23.46 15.39 -17.41
N PHE A 403 22.99 14.74 -16.33
CA PHE A 403 21.56 14.67 -16.05
C PHE A 403 20.98 16.03 -15.70
N ASN A 404 21.69 16.88 -14.96
CA ASN A 404 21.28 18.26 -14.68
C ASN A 404 21.17 19.09 -15.97
N TRP A 405 22.07 18.90 -16.92
CA TRP A 405 21.98 19.54 -18.23
C TRP A 405 20.76 19.06 -19.04
N LEU A 406 20.44 17.76 -18.99
CA LEU A 406 19.23 17.21 -19.62
C LEU A 406 17.95 17.73 -18.97
N GLU A 407 17.93 17.89 -17.65
CA GLU A 407 16.77 18.46 -16.92
C GLU A 407 16.42 19.87 -17.39
N ARG A 408 17.43 20.71 -17.64
CA ARG A 408 17.21 22.06 -18.22
C ARG A 408 16.59 22.01 -19.62
N LYS A 409 16.75 20.90 -20.33
CA LYS A 409 16.23 20.69 -21.70
C LYS A 409 14.98 19.82 -21.76
N LYS A 410 14.34 19.54 -20.63
CA LYS A 410 13.14 18.67 -20.54
C LYS A 410 11.89 19.20 -21.30
N TYR A 411 11.93 20.45 -21.77
CA TYR A 411 10.89 20.99 -22.65
C TYR A 411 10.83 20.26 -24.02
N LYS A 412 11.91 19.58 -24.44
CA LYS A 412 11.96 18.77 -25.65
C LYS A 412 11.44 17.36 -25.40
N LEU A 413 10.48 16.90 -26.20
CA LEU A 413 9.84 15.59 -26.02
C LEU A 413 10.83 14.43 -25.97
N HIS A 414 11.78 14.37 -26.91
CA HIS A 414 12.79 13.31 -26.95
C HIS A 414 13.70 13.28 -25.72
N VAL A 415 13.96 14.44 -25.08
CA VAL A 415 14.73 14.52 -23.84
C VAL A 415 13.91 13.98 -22.67
N ARG A 416 12.60 14.29 -22.61
CA ARG A 416 11.70 13.71 -21.60
C ARG A 416 11.66 12.20 -21.69
N VAL A 417 11.48 11.65 -22.89
CA VAL A 417 11.47 10.20 -23.14
C VAL A 417 12.82 9.56 -22.78
N PHE A 418 13.93 10.25 -23.06
CA PHE A 418 15.26 9.76 -22.67
C PHE A 418 15.41 9.75 -21.14
N LEU A 419 15.12 10.85 -20.46
CA LEU A 419 15.21 10.95 -19.00
C LEU A 419 14.32 9.94 -18.28
N SER A 420 13.12 9.64 -18.78
CA SER A 420 12.21 8.68 -18.15
C SER A 420 12.79 7.27 -18.05
N ARG A 421 13.73 6.90 -18.90
CA ARG A 421 14.40 5.59 -18.87
C ARG A 421 15.35 5.43 -17.68
N TYR A 422 15.95 6.54 -17.22
CA TYR A 422 16.98 6.56 -16.19
C TYR A 422 16.49 7.16 -14.87
N ARG A 423 15.24 7.58 -14.79
CA ARG A 423 14.63 8.08 -13.56
C ARG A 423 14.19 6.92 -12.66
N GLY A 424 14.50 7.06 -11.38
CA GLY A 424 14.05 6.23 -10.30
C GLY A 424 13.51 7.08 -9.15
N TYR A 425 13.00 6.40 -8.14
CA TYR A 425 12.59 7.04 -6.89
C TYR A 425 13.72 6.88 -5.88
N ALA A 426 14.32 8.00 -5.47
CA ALA A 426 15.29 8.04 -4.37
C ALA A 426 14.62 8.60 -3.13
N THR A 427 14.98 8.08 -1.97
CA THR A 427 14.52 8.64 -0.69
C THR A 427 14.91 10.11 -0.58
N CYS A 428 13.96 10.98 -0.23
CA CYS A 428 14.22 12.41 -0.12
C CYS A 428 15.27 12.68 0.97
N PRO A 429 16.41 13.34 0.64
CA PRO A 429 17.47 13.56 1.61
C PRO A 429 17.12 14.54 2.73
N ASP A 430 16.14 15.44 2.53
CA ASP A 430 15.75 16.44 3.53
C ASP A 430 14.84 15.84 4.60
N CYS A 431 13.92 14.97 4.21
CA CYS A 431 12.99 14.35 5.15
C CYS A 431 13.29 12.88 5.44
N ASN A 432 14.27 12.25 4.77
CA ASN A 432 14.60 10.83 4.90
C ASN A 432 13.37 9.91 4.79
N GLY A 433 12.50 10.20 3.81
CA GLY A 433 11.29 9.41 3.58
C GLY A 433 10.10 9.75 4.47
N THR A 434 10.25 10.58 5.51
CA THR A 434 9.19 10.90 6.48
C THR A 434 8.09 11.80 5.94
N ARG A 435 8.27 12.42 4.76
CA ARG A 435 7.31 13.26 4.03
C ARG A 435 6.97 14.60 4.66
N LEU A 436 7.27 14.80 5.95
CA LEU A 436 6.94 15.98 6.72
C LEU A 436 8.12 16.94 6.83
N ARG A 437 7.80 18.22 7.01
CA ARG A 437 8.78 19.27 7.30
C ARG A 437 9.42 19.10 8.68
N PRO A 438 10.59 19.72 8.93
CA PRO A 438 11.30 19.58 10.20
C PRO A 438 10.48 20.02 11.42
N GLU A 439 9.68 21.08 11.31
CA GLU A 439 8.85 21.63 12.38
C GLU A 439 7.80 20.62 12.86
N ALA A 440 7.15 19.89 11.94
CA ALA A 440 6.22 18.82 12.28
C ALA A 440 6.90 17.65 13.01
N ARG A 441 8.15 17.34 12.63
CA ARG A 441 8.96 16.28 13.27
C ARG A 441 9.51 16.69 14.65
N ALA A 442 9.54 17.99 14.93
CA ALA A 442 9.96 18.54 16.21
C ALA A 442 8.93 18.33 17.33
N VAL A 443 7.66 18.09 16.95
CA VAL A 443 6.58 17.84 17.92
C VAL A 443 6.61 16.36 18.35
N LYS A 444 6.52 16.14 19.67
CA LYS A 444 6.59 14.80 20.27
C LYS A 444 5.44 14.59 21.26
N VAL A 445 4.94 13.35 21.28
CA VAL A 445 4.03 12.82 22.31
C VAL A 445 4.77 11.67 23.00
N ALA A 446 4.86 11.68 24.31
CA ALA A 446 5.66 10.72 25.09
C ALA A 446 7.08 10.49 24.51
N GLY A 447 7.75 11.57 24.10
CA GLY A 447 9.11 11.55 23.54
C GLY A 447 9.23 11.10 22.08
N ARG A 448 8.15 10.66 21.41
CA ARG A 448 8.13 10.18 20.03
C ARG A 448 7.50 11.18 19.08
N SER A 449 8.10 11.41 17.90
CA SER A 449 7.50 12.19 16.84
C SER A 449 6.42 11.38 16.10
N ILE A 450 5.50 12.06 15.41
CA ILE A 450 4.47 11.37 14.61
C ILE A 450 5.08 10.41 13.57
N THR A 451 6.23 10.76 13.00
CA THR A 451 6.93 9.92 12.03
C THR A 451 7.52 8.66 12.69
N ALA A 452 8.05 8.78 13.90
CA ALA A 452 8.55 7.64 14.65
C ALA A 452 7.42 6.69 15.07
N VAL A 453 6.24 7.23 15.40
CA VAL A 453 5.04 6.42 15.69
C VAL A 453 4.56 5.70 14.42
N CYS A 454 4.55 6.39 13.28
CA CYS A 454 4.15 5.76 12.01
C CYS A 454 5.11 4.65 11.54
N GLN A 455 6.38 4.69 11.92
CA GLN A 455 7.36 3.64 11.63
C GLN A 455 7.18 2.38 12.48
N MET A 456 6.43 2.46 13.58
CA MET A 456 6.11 1.30 14.41
C MET A 456 5.23 0.33 13.64
N THR A 457 5.41 -0.96 13.89
CA THR A 457 4.45 -1.99 13.53
C THR A 457 3.19 -1.84 14.39
N VAL A 458 2.07 -2.42 13.94
CA VAL A 458 0.82 -2.44 14.71
C VAL A 458 1.07 -3.09 16.09
N LYS A 459 1.88 -4.17 16.13
CA LYS A 459 2.28 -4.88 17.35
C LYS A 459 3.03 -3.98 18.34
N GLU A 460 3.86 -3.06 17.85
CA GLU A 460 4.62 -2.10 18.69
C GLU A 460 3.77 -0.88 19.07
N ALA A 461 2.89 -0.43 18.16
CA ALA A 461 2.07 0.75 18.38
C ALA A 461 1.01 0.53 19.48
N ARG A 462 0.41 -0.65 19.58
CA ARG A 462 -0.59 -0.98 20.62
C ARG A 462 -0.07 -0.72 22.03
N PRO A 463 1.00 -1.41 22.51
CA PRO A 463 1.50 -1.18 23.88
C PRO A 463 2.02 0.25 24.08
N PHE A 464 2.47 0.94 23.02
CA PHE A 464 2.84 2.35 23.13
C PHE A 464 1.64 3.23 23.50
N PHE A 465 0.49 3.06 22.84
CA PHE A 465 -0.72 3.83 23.14
C PHE A 465 -1.40 3.39 24.43
N ASP A 466 -1.34 2.12 24.80
CA ASP A 466 -1.89 1.60 26.07
C ASP A 466 -1.07 2.06 27.29
N GLY A 467 0.23 2.30 27.10
CA GLY A 467 1.16 2.71 28.16
C GLY A 467 1.45 4.21 28.24
N LEU A 468 0.69 5.08 27.52
CA LEU A 468 0.91 6.53 27.56
C LEU A 468 0.68 7.10 28.95
N LYS A 469 1.71 7.76 29.50
CA LYS A 469 1.62 8.50 30.75
C LYS A 469 1.26 9.96 30.42
N LEU A 470 0.02 10.33 30.67
CA LEU A 470 -0.53 11.65 30.42
C LEU A 470 -0.91 12.32 31.75
N THR A 471 -0.88 13.63 31.79
CA THR A 471 -1.47 14.40 32.89
C THR A 471 -3.00 14.28 32.83
N GLU A 472 -3.72 14.59 33.91
CA GLU A 472 -5.18 14.54 33.94
C GLU A 472 -5.82 15.36 32.83
N LEU A 473 -5.28 16.56 32.56
CA LEU A 473 -5.76 17.42 31.47
C LEU A 473 -5.48 16.83 30.08
N GLU A 474 -4.26 16.33 29.85
CA GLU A 474 -3.90 15.68 28.58
C GLU A 474 -4.76 14.44 28.35
N ALA A 475 -5.03 13.65 29.41
CA ALA A 475 -5.88 12.46 29.34
C ALA A 475 -7.31 12.82 28.94
N ALA A 476 -7.91 13.83 29.57
CA ALA A 476 -9.27 14.29 29.25
C ALA A 476 -9.38 14.81 27.80
N ILE A 477 -8.35 15.52 27.30
CA ILE A 477 -8.32 16.00 25.91
C ILE A 477 -8.17 14.86 24.91
N ALA A 478 -7.36 13.86 25.24
CA ALA A 478 -6.98 12.79 24.31
C ALA A 478 -7.90 11.56 24.36
N GLU A 479 -8.78 11.41 25.36
CA GLU A 479 -9.59 10.24 25.65
C GLU A 479 -10.23 9.63 24.39
N LYS A 480 -11.10 10.38 23.73
CA LYS A 480 -11.81 9.89 22.53
C LYS A 480 -10.88 9.61 21.35
N ILE A 481 -9.80 10.40 21.23
CA ILE A 481 -8.82 10.21 20.13
C ILE A 481 -8.05 8.91 20.35
N LEU A 482 -7.67 8.63 21.60
CA LEU A 482 -6.94 7.39 21.96
C LEU A 482 -7.83 6.16 21.82
N GLU A 483 -9.09 6.22 22.25
CA GLU A 483 -10.07 5.14 22.05
C GLU A 483 -10.15 4.73 20.58
N GLU A 484 -10.25 5.69 19.67
CA GLU A 484 -10.34 5.45 18.23
C GLU A 484 -9.05 4.89 17.64
N ILE A 485 -7.87 5.36 18.08
CA ILE A 485 -6.57 4.81 17.66
C ILE A 485 -6.42 3.37 18.16
N GLN A 486 -6.67 3.12 19.45
CA GLN A 486 -6.52 1.81 20.07
C GLN A 486 -7.48 0.79 19.45
N GLN A 487 -8.72 1.18 19.16
CA GLN A 487 -9.70 0.31 18.53
C GLN A 487 -9.25 -0.10 17.12
N ARG A 488 -8.77 0.85 16.29
CA ARG A 488 -8.29 0.55 14.94
C ARG A 488 -7.04 -0.33 14.94
N LEU A 489 -6.12 -0.07 15.86
CA LEU A 489 -4.92 -0.91 16.03
C LEU A 489 -5.30 -2.32 16.47
N ARG A 490 -6.30 -2.46 17.37
CA ARG A 490 -6.81 -3.77 17.78
C ARG A 490 -7.40 -4.54 16.60
N PHE A 491 -8.23 -3.90 15.78
CA PHE A 491 -8.79 -4.56 14.60
C PHE A 491 -7.73 -4.97 13.58
N LEU A 492 -6.69 -4.15 13.36
CA LEU A 492 -5.57 -4.54 12.52
C LEU A 492 -4.81 -5.76 13.03
N ASP A 493 -4.66 -5.89 14.34
CA ASP A 493 -4.06 -7.06 14.99
C ASP A 493 -4.98 -8.30 14.85
N GLU A 494 -6.28 -8.14 15.11
CA GLU A 494 -7.27 -9.20 14.98
C GLU A 494 -7.35 -9.79 13.56
N VAL A 495 -7.19 -8.94 12.51
CA VAL A 495 -7.12 -9.42 11.11
C VAL A 495 -5.74 -10.01 10.76
N GLY A 496 -4.80 -10.13 11.71
CA GLY A 496 -3.47 -10.69 11.49
C GLY A 496 -2.53 -9.80 10.68
N LEU A 497 -2.62 -8.48 10.84
CA LEU A 497 -1.74 -7.48 10.22
C LEU A 497 -0.83 -6.78 11.24
N ASP A 498 -0.58 -7.41 12.38
CA ASP A 498 0.24 -6.93 13.47
C ASP A 498 1.69 -6.62 13.07
N TYR A 499 2.21 -7.31 12.06
CA TYR A 499 3.56 -7.13 11.52
C TYR A 499 3.72 -5.93 10.59
N LEU A 500 2.64 -5.29 10.12
CA LEU A 500 2.71 -4.14 9.22
C LEU A 500 3.11 -2.87 9.98
N SER A 501 4.05 -2.10 9.42
CA SER A 501 4.30 -0.74 9.88
C SER A 501 3.22 0.23 9.40
N LEU A 502 2.88 1.22 10.22
CA LEU A 502 1.83 2.19 9.91
C LEU A 502 2.18 3.09 8.72
N ASP A 503 3.45 3.31 8.43
CA ASP A 503 3.93 4.12 7.30
C ASP A 503 4.08 3.31 5.99
N ARG A 504 3.86 1.98 6.02
CA ARG A 504 3.97 1.13 4.83
C ARG A 504 3.03 1.61 3.74
N LEU A 505 3.57 1.74 2.54
CA LEU A 505 2.80 2.18 1.36
C LEU A 505 1.74 1.14 0.98
N THR A 506 0.50 1.58 0.77
CA THR A 506 -0.58 0.69 0.33
C THR A 506 -0.30 0.03 -1.03
N SER A 507 0.47 0.70 -1.90
CA SER A 507 0.89 0.15 -3.20
C SER A 507 1.86 -1.04 -3.09
N THR A 508 2.47 -1.26 -1.93
CA THR A 508 3.39 -2.38 -1.67
C THR A 508 2.71 -3.56 -0.96
N LEU A 509 1.44 -3.42 -0.65
CA LEU A 509 0.65 -4.45 0.01
C LEU A 509 0.19 -5.51 -1.01
N SER A 510 0.10 -6.74 -0.57
CA SER A 510 -0.57 -7.81 -1.32
C SER A 510 -2.09 -7.55 -1.40
N GLY A 511 -2.77 -8.21 -2.33
CA GLY A 511 -4.23 -8.12 -2.46
C GLY A 511 -4.95 -8.49 -1.16
N GLY A 512 -4.53 -9.57 -0.51
CA GLY A 512 -5.10 -10.02 0.77
C GLY A 512 -4.80 -9.06 1.94
N GLU A 513 -3.61 -8.47 2.03
CA GLU A 513 -3.31 -7.44 3.03
C GLU A 513 -4.21 -6.21 2.86
N THR A 514 -4.39 -5.75 1.62
CA THR A 514 -5.27 -4.60 1.31
C THR A 514 -6.71 -4.89 1.70
N GLN A 515 -7.22 -6.07 1.40
CA GLN A 515 -8.57 -6.50 1.71
C GLN A 515 -8.80 -6.58 3.23
N ARG A 516 -7.84 -7.10 3.98
CA ARG A 516 -7.89 -7.15 5.45
C ARG A 516 -7.86 -5.76 6.09
N ILE A 517 -7.09 -4.81 5.53
CA ILE A 517 -7.13 -3.41 5.96
C ILE A 517 -8.52 -2.82 5.75
N GLN A 518 -9.14 -3.06 4.59
CA GLN A 518 -10.51 -2.60 4.33
C GLN A 518 -11.51 -3.23 5.31
N LEU A 519 -11.36 -4.52 5.62
CA LEU A 519 -12.18 -5.21 6.59
C LEU A 519 -12.05 -4.61 8.00
N ALA A 520 -10.80 -4.36 8.46
CA ALA A 520 -10.53 -3.71 9.73
C ALA A 520 -11.13 -2.29 9.81
N THR A 521 -11.05 -1.53 8.70
CA THR A 521 -11.65 -0.20 8.59
C THR A 521 -13.19 -0.27 8.66
N SER A 522 -13.78 -1.26 7.99
CA SER A 522 -15.24 -1.48 8.02
C SER A 522 -15.74 -1.83 9.43
N LEU A 523 -15.00 -2.65 10.17
CA LEU A 523 -15.28 -2.94 11.59
C LEU A 523 -15.23 -1.68 12.44
N SER A 524 -14.26 -0.82 12.19
CA SER A 524 -14.08 0.44 12.93
C SER A 524 -15.24 1.41 12.72
N SER A 525 -15.89 1.38 11.55
CA SER A 525 -17.01 2.26 11.21
C SER A 525 -18.31 1.94 11.97
N ARG A 526 -18.41 0.75 12.58
CA ARG A 526 -19.59 0.26 13.32
C ARG A 526 -20.91 0.43 12.57
N LEU A 527 -20.88 0.27 11.24
CA LEU A 527 -22.08 0.34 10.44
C LEU A 527 -23.00 -0.84 10.75
N VAL A 528 -24.28 -0.56 10.82
CA VAL A 528 -25.35 -1.53 11.13
C VAL A 528 -26.36 -1.55 9.99
N GLY A 529 -26.90 -2.74 9.68
CA GLY A 529 -27.93 -2.88 8.63
C GLY A 529 -27.38 -2.71 7.21
N ALA A 530 -26.09 -2.94 6.98
CA ALA A 530 -25.47 -2.90 5.68
C ALA A 530 -25.29 -4.30 5.07
N LEU A 531 -25.24 -4.36 3.72
CA LEU A 531 -24.86 -5.56 2.99
C LEU A 531 -23.36 -5.52 2.65
N TYR A 532 -22.56 -6.34 3.29
CA TYR A 532 -21.13 -6.52 2.95
C TYR A 532 -20.98 -7.62 1.90
N VAL A 533 -20.38 -7.27 0.76
CA VAL A 533 -20.05 -8.22 -0.31
C VAL A 533 -18.55 -8.39 -0.36
N LEU A 534 -18.06 -9.57 -0.01
CA LEU A 534 -16.64 -9.89 0.10
C LEU A 534 -16.20 -10.87 -1.00
N ASP A 535 -15.05 -10.60 -1.61
CA ASP A 535 -14.45 -11.42 -2.67
C ASP A 535 -13.25 -12.20 -2.11
N GLU A 536 -13.44 -13.47 -1.84
CA GLU A 536 -12.43 -14.42 -1.36
C GLU A 536 -11.55 -13.85 -0.22
N PRO A 537 -12.15 -13.48 0.94
CA PRO A 537 -11.41 -12.83 2.02
C PRO A 537 -10.37 -13.72 2.70
N SER A 538 -10.41 -15.05 2.51
CA SER A 538 -9.41 -16.01 3.02
C SER A 538 -8.13 -16.08 2.18
N ILE A 539 -8.05 -15.36 1.06
CA ILE A 539 -6.94 -15.43 0.11
C ILE A 539 -5.58 -15.09 0.76
N GLY A 540 -4.56 -15.93 0.49
CA GLY A 540 -3.21 -15.72 1.03
C GLY A 540 -3.12 -15.86 2.54
N LEU A 541 -4.17 -16.36 3.20
CA LEU A 541 -4.17 -16.64 4.63
C LEU A 541 -3.65 -18.05 4.92
N HIS A 542 -2.85 -18.12 5.95
CA HIS A 542 -2.54 -19.41 6.56
C HIS A 542 -3.78 -19.93 7.31
N PRO A 543 -4.06 -21.25 7.37
CA PRO A 543 -5.21 -21.80 8.08
C PRO A 543 -5.39 -21.33 9.54
N ARG A 544 -4.29 -20.97 10.23
CA ARG A 544 -4.34 -20.33 11.54
C ARG A 544 -5.04 -18.96 11.51
N ASP A 545 -4.79 -18.18 10.46
CA ASP A 545 -5.30 -16.82 10.35
C ASP A 545 -6.74 -16.81 9.79
N THR A 546 -7.15 -17.85 9.05
CA THR A 546 -8.52 -18.04 8.56
C THR A 546 -9.53 -18.11 9.73
N ASN A 547 -9.18 -18.77 10.84
CA ASN A 547 -10.06 -18.80 12.01
C ASN A 547 -10.30 -17.41 12.61
N ARG A 548 -9.28 -16.54 12.64
CA ARG A 548 -9.45 -15.16 13.09
C ARG A 548 -10.37 -14.38 12.15
N LEU A 549 -10.21 -14.56 10.85
CA LEU A 549 -11.10 -13.96 9.86
C LEU A 549 -12.56 -14.40 10.07
N ILE A 550 -12.81 -15.66 10.30
CA ILE A 550 -14.17 -16.20 10.57
C ILE A 550 -14.78 -15.52 11.80
N GLU A 551 -14.03 -15.35 12.89
CA GLU A 551 -14.54 -14.66 14.09
C GLU A 551 -14.88 -13.19 13.80
N ILE A 552 -14.11 -12.52 12.95
CA ILE A 552 -14.36 -11.16 12.50
C ILE A 552 -15.66 -11.08 11.67
N LEU A 553 -15.86 -12.01 10.74
CA LEU A 553 -17.09 -12.08 9.94
C LEU A 553 -18.31 -12.31 10.83
N LYS A 554 -18.19 -13.17 11.83
CA LYS A 554 -19.25 -13.36 12.84
C LYS A 554 -19.51 -12.07 13.63
N GLY A 555 -18.46 -11.36 14.04
CA GLY A 555 -18.59 -10.06 14.73
C GLY A 555 -19.34 -9.03 13.90
N LEU A 556 -19.04 -8.92 12.59
CA LEU A 556 -19.79 -8.06 11.67
C LEU A 556 -21.25 -8.45 11.52
N ARG A 557 -21.53 -9.75 11.43
CA ARG A 557 -22.92 -10.28 11.41
C ARG A 557 -23.65 -9.93 12.69
N ASP A 558 -23.02 -10.16 13.84
CA ASP A 558 -23.63 -9.98 15.17
C ASP A 558 -23.93 -8.49 15.47
N LEU A 559 -23.31 -7.56 14.73
CA LEU A 559 -23.69 -6.14 14.70
C LEU A 559 -24.98 -5.88 13.90
N GLY A 560 -25.62 -6.90 13.31
CA GLY A 560 -26.84 -6.76 12.52
C GLY A 560 -26.61 -6.50 11.03
N ASN A 561 -25.43 -6.85 10.51
CA ASN A 561 -25.12 -6.74 9.08
C ASN A 561 -25.35 -8.04 8.34
N THR A 562 -25.66 -7.94 7.06
CA THR A 562 -25.77 -9.08 6.13
C THR A 562 -24.46 -9.25 5.39
N LEU A 563 -23.88 -10.45 5.39
CA LEU A 563 -22.61 -10.73 4.73
C LEU A 563 -22.84 -11.70 3.58
N LEU A 564 -22.40 -11.31 2.39
CA LEU A 564 -22.33 -12.15 1.19
C LEU A 564 -20.88 -12.37 0.82
N VAL A 565 -20.40 -13.61 0.97
CA VAL A 565 -18.99 -13.95 0.83
C VAL A 565 -18.82 -14.91 -0.35
N VAL A 566 -18.08 -14.51 -1.38
CA VAL A 566 -17.63 -15.44 -2.43
C VAL A 566 -16.42 -16.18 -1.90
N GLU A 567 -16.51 -17.51 -1.76
CA GLU A 567 -15.45 -18.27 -1.10
C GLU A 567 -15.29 -19.72 -1.61
N HIS A 568 -14.07 -20.23 -1.42
CA HIS A 568 -13.66 -21.58 -1.74
C HIS A 568 -12.98 -22.31 -0.56
N ASP A 569 -12.69 -21.58 0.51
CA ASP A 569 -12.05 -22.14 1.70
C ASP A 569 -13.03 -23.01 2.50
N PRO A 570 -12.65 -24.27 2.82
CA PRO A 570 -13.53 -25.20 3.53
C PRO A 570 -13.99 -24.69 4.88
N ASP A 571 -13.09 -24.06 5.66
CA ASP A 571 -13.39 -23.62 7.03
C ASP A 571 -14.38 -22.46 7.00
N THR A 572 -14.24 -21.54 6.04
CA THR A 572 -15.16 -20.42 5.84
C THR A 572 -16.54 -20.90 5.39
N ILE A 573 -16.60 -21.85 4.44
CA ILE A 573 -17.88 -22.44 3.99
C ILE A 573 -18.57 -23.16 5.16
N MET A 574 -17.80 -23.88 5.98
CA MET A 574 -18.34 -24.59 7.16
C MET A 574 -18.77 -23.66 8.28
N ALA A 575 -18.32 -22.43 8.31
CA ALA A 575 -18.72 -21.41 9.28
C ALA A 575 -19.94 -20.59 8.84
N ALA A 576 -20.40 -20.75 7.58
CA ALA A 576 -21.53 -20.02 7.02
C ALA A 576 -22.87 -20.46 7.66
N ASP A 577 -23.78 -19.50 7.77
CA ASP A 577 -25.17 -19.75 8.16
C ASP A 577 -26.00 -20.29 6.98
N TYR A 578 -25.71 -19.74 5.78
CA TYR A 578 -26.38 -20.07 4.52
C TYR A 578 -25.36 -20.25 3.40
N VAL A 579 -25.56 -21.19 2.50
CA VAL A 579 -24.67 -21.50 1.40
C VAL A 579 -25.42 -21.58 0.09
N MET A 580 -24.85 -20.97 -0.94
CA MET A 580 -25.32 -21.02 -2.32
C MET A 580 -24.23 -21.66 -3.19
N ASP A 581 -24.53 -22.73 -3.90
CA ASP A 581 -23.59 -23.40 -4.80
C ASP A 581 -24.02 -23.21 -6.26
N LEU A 582 -23.15 -22.57 -7.04
CA LEU A 582 -23.37 -22.22 -8.44
C LEU A 582 -22.63 -23.18 -9.37
N GLY A 583 -23.33 -23.64 -10.41
CA GLY A 583 -22.75 -24.62 -11.33
C GLY A 583 -23.66 -24.92 -12.51
N PRO A 584 -23.60 -26.21 -13.01
CA PRO A 584 -22.68 -27.28 -12.61
C PRO A 584 -21.27 -27.12 -13.18
N GLY A 585 -21.06 -26.23 -14.16
CA GLY A 585 -19.79 -26.01 -14.83
C GLY A 585 -19.43 -24.53 -14.90
N ALA A 586 -18.54 -24.16 -15.81
CA ALA A 586 -18.06 -22.82 -16.04
C ALA A 586 -18.66 -22.22 -17.33
N GLY A 587 -18.70 -20.89 -17.42
CA GLY A 587 -19.18 -20.13 -18.58
C GLY A 587 -20.64 -20.47 -18.93
N GLU A 588 -20.91 -20.88 -20.17
CA GLU A 588 -22.27 -21.20 -20.63
C GLU A 588 -22.90 -22.41 -19.94
N HIS A 589 -22.08 -23.32 -19.41
CA HIS A 589 -22.55 -24.46 -18.60
C HIS A 589 -22.69 -24.15 -17.13
N GLY A 590 -22.32 -22.92 -16.71
CA GLY A 590 -22.55 -22.36 -15.37
C GLY A 590 -23.83 -21.57 -15.27
N GLY A 591 -23.88 -20.69 -14.27
CA GLY A 591 -24.95 -19.72 -14.08
C GLY A 591 -26.27 -20.29 -13.54
N LYS A 592 -26.30 -21.55 -13.12
CA LYS A 592 -27.45 -22.17 -12.45
C LYS A 592 -27.19 -22.26 -10.96
N LEU A 593 -28.21 -22.01 -10.16
CA LEU A 593 -28.20 -22.29 -8.75
C LEU A 593 -28.44 -23.80 -8.55
N ILE A 594 -27.40 -24.52 -8.09
CA ILE A 594 -27.46 -25.97 -7.86
C ILE A 594 -28.01 -26.25 -6.49
N PHE A 595 -27.60 -25.47 -5.50
CA PHE A 595 -28.05 -25.57 -4.12
C PHE A 595 -28.20 -24.19 -3.48
N ALA A 596 -29.20 -24.03 -2.62
CA ALA A 596 -29.32 -22.88 -1.71
C ALA A 596 -29.98 -23.36 -0.42
N GLY A 597 -29.38 -23.12 0.72
CA GLY A 597 -29.87 -23.59 1.99
C GLY A 597 -28.83 -23.51 3.11
N THR A 598 -29.13 -24.08 4.25
CA THR A 598 -28.17 -24.13 5.35
C THR A 598 -26.98 -25.04 5.03
N ARG A 599 -25.86 -24.82 5.70
CA ARG A 599 -24.66 -25.67 5.59
C ARG A 599 -25.00 -27.17 5.79
N ASP A 600 -25.81 -27.51 6.80
CA ASP A 600 -26.16 -28.92 7.11
C ASP A 600 -27.05 -29.58 6.02
N GLN A 601 -27.84 -28.77 5.32
CA GLN A 601 -28.58 -29.21 4.14
C GLN A 601 -27.65 -29.47 2.96
N MET A 602 -26.66 -28.57 2.71
CA MET A 602 -25.67 -28.76 1.65
C MET A 602 -24.85 -30.05 1.83
N LEU A 603 -24.48 -30.36 3.08
CA LEU A 603 -23.75 -31.59 3.38
C LEU A 603 -24.58 -32.85 3.12
N LYS A 604 -25.88 -32.76 2.91
CA LYS A 604 -26.76 -33.88 2.55
C LYS A 604 -27.15 -33.90 1.08
N ASP A 605 -26.93 -32.80 0.36
CA ASP A 605 -27.29 -32.68 -1.04
C ASP A 605 -26.34 -33.47 -1.96
N PRO A 606 -26.84 -34.37 -2.84
CA PRO A 606 -26.01 -35.16 -3.73
C PRO A 606 -25.55 -34.39 -4.95
N HIS A 607 -26.20 -33.26 -5.29
CA HIS A 607 -25.94 -32.51 -6.51
C HIS A 607 -24.85 -31.43 -6.32
N SER A 608 -24.70 -30.89 -5.09
CA SER A 608 -23.68 -29.91 -4.77
C SER A 608 -22.28 -30.53 -4.91
N LEU A 609 -21.50 -30.01 -5.86
CA LEU A 609 -20.10 -30.40 -6.05
C LEU A 609 -19.25 -30.02 -4.83
N THR A 610 -19.45 -28.82 -4.31
CA THR A 610 -18.82 -28.32 -3.08
C THR A 610 -19.14 -29.24 -1.89
N GLY A 611 -20.41 -29.61 -1.73
CA GLY A 611 -20.87 -30.54 -0.68
C GLY A 611 -20.19 -31.91 -0.76
N ARG A 612 -20.01 -32.47 -1.97
CA ARG A 612 -19.32 -33.74 -2.19
C ARG A 612 -17.84 -33.71 -1.78
N TYR A 613 -17.13 -32.61 -2.05
CA TYR A 613 -15.75 -32.41 -1.57
C TYR A 613 -15.71 -32.28 -0.04
N LEU A 614 -16.59 -31.50 0.56
CA LEU A 614 -16.63 -31.31 2.02
C LEU A 614 -17.00 -32.58 2.79
N ARG A 615 -17.88 -33.46 2.23
CA ARG A 615 -18.18 -34.79 2.79
C ARG A 615 -17.03 -35.78 2.60
N GLY A 616 -16.03 -35.43 1.74
CA GLY A 616 -14.89 -36.29 1.43
C GLY A 616 -15.22 -37.41 0.43
N GLU A 617 -16.36 -37.34 -0.30
CA GLU A 617 -16.66 -38.24 -1.42
C GLU A 617 -15.68 -38.01 -2.58
N LEU A 618 -15.37 -36.75 -2.85
CA LEU A 618 -14.33 -36.34 -3.77
C LEU A 618 -13.14 -35.82 -2.97
N LYS A 619 -11.92 -36.21 -3.35
CA LYS A 619 -10.70 -35.79 -2.65
C LYS A 619 -9.59 -35.51 -3.64
N ILE A 620 -8.77 -34.48 -3.36
CA ILE A 620 -7.51 -34.28 -4.05
C ILE A 620 -6.54 -35.35 -3.56
N LEU A 621 -6.09 -36.18 -4.50
CA LEU A 621 -5.28 -37.37 -4.19
C LEU A 621 -3.83 -36.98 -3.88
N VAL A 622 -3.36 -37.43 -2.73
CA VAL A 622 -1.93 -37.40 -2.41
C VAL A 622 -1.18 -38.39 -3.27
N PRO A 623 -0.05 -38.05 -3.89
CA PRO A 623 0.74 -39.00 -4.69
C PRO A 623 1.07 -40.26 -3.88
N PRO A 624 0.89 -41.47 -4.45
CA PRO A 624 1.19 -42.71 -3.72
C PRO A 624 2.70 -42.84 -3.43
N ARG A 625 3.52 -42.26 -4.26
CA ARG A 625 4.98 -42.15 -4.08
C ARG A 625 5.40 -40.72 -4.40
N ARG A 626 6.20 -40.13 -3.53
CA ARG A 626 6.80 -38.81 -3.78
C ARG A 626 8.07 -38.97 -4.57
N ARG A 627 8.35 -38.05 -5.48
CA ARG A 627 9.64 -37.95 -6.13
C ARG A 627 10.71 -37.62 -5.08
N LYS A 628 11.88 -38.26 -5.22
CA LYS A 628 13.00 -37.98 -4.30
C LYS A 628 13.97 -36.99 -4.94
N PRO A 629 14.64 -36.15 -4.16
CA PRO A 629 15.70 -35.27 -4.65
C PRO A 629 16.78 -36.11 -5.35
N GLN A 630 17.13 -35.73 -6.59
CA GLN A 630 18.13 -36.44 -7.41
C GLN A 630 19.56 -35.88 -7.22
N GLY A 631 19.85 -35.26 -6.09
CA GLY A 631 21.15 -34.64 -5.80
C GLY A 631 21.37 -33.26 -6.43
N LYS A 632 20.42 -32.73 -7.22
CA LYS A 632 20.48 -31.40 -7.80
C LYS A 632 19.73 -30.41 -6.88
N PHE A 633 20.46 -29.45 -6.39
CA PHE A 633 19.92 -28.39 -5.48
C PHE A 633 20.41 -27.03 -5.90
N VAL A 634 19.59 -26.00 -5.73
CA VAL A 634 20.03 -24.62 -5.58
C VAL A 634 20.25 -24.37 -4.10
N LYS A 635 21.45 -23.93 -3.75
CA LYS A 635 21.82 -23.62 -2.37
C LYS A 635 22.09 -22.13 -2.25
N ILE A 636 21.44 -21.50 -1.33
CA ILE A 636 21.62 -20.09 -0.97
C ILE A 636 22.16 -20.05 0.45
N PHE A 637 23.26 -19.35 0.65
CA PHE A 637 23.86 -19.15 1.98
C PHE A 637 23.86 -17.67 2.33
N GLY A 638 23.55 -17.36 3.60
CA GLY A 638 23.52 -16.00 4.08
C GLY A 638 22.49 -15.12 3.39
N ALA A 639 21.31 -15.65 3.06
CA ALA A 639 20.23 -14.86 2.44
C ALA A 639 19.86 -13.69 3.34
N HIS A 640 19.76 -12.49 2.77
CA HIS A 640 19.40 -11.28 3.51
C HIS A 640 18.54 -10.36 2.64
N SER A 641 17.35 -10.09 3.13
CA SER A 641 16.41 -9.11 2.58
C SER A 641 15.24 -8.95 3.56
N HIS A 642 14.81 -7.74 3.81
CA HIS A 642 13.68 -7.45 4.71
C HIS A 642 13.82 -8.18 6.07
N ASN A 643 12.90 -9.07 6.39
CA ASN A 643 12.92 -9.84 7.64
C ASN A 643 13.83 -11.08 7.61
N ILE A 644 14.43 -11.41 6.46
CA ILE A 644 15.40 -12.52 6.35
C ILE A 644 16.78 -12.00 6.71
N LYS A 645 17.42 -12.61 7.71
CA LYS A 645 18.70 -12.18 8.28
C LYS A 645 19.67 -13.37 8.34
N GLY A 646 20.46 -13.59 7.27
CA GLY A 646 21.49 -14.64 7.24
C GLY A 646 20.95 -16.07 7.13
N LEU A 647 19.95 -16.29 6.28
CA LEU A 647 19.30 -17.59 6.12
C LEU A 647 20.01 -18.48 5.12
N ASP A 648 20.26 -19.74 5.47
CA ASP A 648 20.71 -20.79 4.57
C ASP A 648 19.54 -21.66 4.13
N VAL A 649 19.41 -21.88 2.82
CA VAL A 649 18.35 -22.71 2.26
C VAL A 649 18.83 -23.57 1.10
N MET A 650 18.34 -24.81 1.04
CA MET A 650 18.55 -25.74 -0.06
C MET A 650 17.23 -26.09 -0.73
N ILE A 651 17.12 -25.83 -2.02
CA ILE A 651 15.93 -26.06 -2.82
C ILE A 651 16.23 -27.19 -3.82
N PRO A 652 15.57 -28.36 -3.68
CA PRO A 652 15.76 -29.46 -4.61
C PRO A 652 15.14 -29.15 -5.98
N LEU A 653 15.82 -29.57 -7.05
CA LEU A 653 15.35 -29.38 -8.41
C LEU A 653 14.67 -30.64 -8.95
N GLY A 654 13.83 -30.48 -10.00
CA GLY A 654 13.08 -31.61 -10.62
C GLY A 654 11.89 -32.10 -9.78
N LEU A 655 11.42 -31.31 -8.84
CA LEU A 655 10.34 -31.61 -7.89
C LEU A 655 9.29 -30.50 -7.85
N LEU A 656 8.13 -30.86 -7.28
CA LEU A 656 7.17 -29.86 -6.78
C LEU A 656 7.55 -29.46 -5.34
N VAL A 657 8.10 -28.27 -5.19
CA VAL A 657 8.52 -27.72 -3.90
C VAL A 657 7.52 -26.67 -3.44
N ALA A 658 6.97 -26.82 -2.24
CA ALA A 658 6.07 -25.84 -1.62
C ALA A 658 6.81 -25.02 -0.54
N VAL A 659 6.78 -23.71 -0.65
CA VAL A 659 7.21 -22.78 0.39
C VAL A 659 5.97 -22.32 1.16
N THR A 660 5.93 -22.63 2.45
CA THR A 660 4.75 -22.46 3.31
C THR A 660 5.10 -21.62 4.55
N GLY A 661 4.12 -21.36 5.40
CA GLY A 661 4.30 -20.63 6.66
C GLY A 661 3.23 -19.55 6.88
N VAL A 662 3.18 -18.98 8.07
CA VAL A 662 2.21 -17.95 8.46
C VAL A 662 2.34 -16.68 7.61
N SER A 663 1.32 -15.83 7.61
CA SER A 663 1.36 -14.54 6.92
C SER A 663 2.49 -13.67 7.47
N GLY A 664 3.24 -12.98 6.57
CA GLY A 664 4.38 -12.17 6.97
C GLY A 664 5.66 -12.93 7.36
N SER A 665 5.71 -14.27 7.30
CA SER A 665 6.88 -15.07 7.69
C SER A 665 8.10 -14.94 6.75
N GLY A 666 7.98 -14.23 5.62
CA GLY A 666 9.09 -13.99 4.69
C GLY A 666 9.11 -14.92 3.46
N LYS A 667 8.04 -15.65 3.16
CA LYS A 667 7.94 -16.55 1.98
C LYS A 667 8.24 -15.84 0.67
N SER A 668 7.52 -14.77 0.38
CA SER A 668 7.70 -13.98 -0.86
C SER A 668 9.06 -13.32 -0.88
N THR A 669 9.57 -12.88 0.27
CA THR A 669 10.92 -12.33 0.41
C THR A 669 11.97 -13.39 0.02
N LEU A 670 11.87 -14.62 0.54
CA LEU A 670 12.81 -15.70 0.20
C LEU A 670 12.75 -16.07 -1.28
N VAL A 671 11.55 -16.21 -1.82
CA VAL A 671 11.36 -16.72 -3.18
C VAL A 671 11.58 -15.63 -4.22
N TYR A 672 11.00 -14.44 -4.02
CA TYR A 672 11.06 -13.37 -5.00
C TYR A 672 12.28 -12.46 -4.80
N ASP A 673 12.46 -11.89 -3.58
CA ASP A 673 13.49 -10.88 -3.35
C ASP A 673 14.89 -11.48 -3.24
N VAL A 674 15.01 -12.74 -2.79
CA VAL A 674 16.30 -13.42 -2.69
C VAL A 674 16.52 -14.36 -3.88
N LEU A 675 15.79 -15.47 -3.96
CA LEU A 675 16.06 -16.55 -4.94
C LEU A 675 15.94 -16.05 -6.39
N TYR A 676 14.77 -15.49 -6.75
CA TYR A 676 14.51 -15.08 -8.14
C TYR A 676 15.45 -13.96 -8.57
N LYS A 677 15.61 -12.91 -7.75
CA LYS A 677 16.51 -11.78 -8.07
C LYS A 677 17.98 -12.20 -8.11
N ALA A 678 18.44 -13.07 -7.18
CA ALA A 678 19.81 -13.57 -7.19
C ALA A 678 20.12 -14.40 -8.44
N LEU A 679 19.22 -15.31 -8.82
CA LEU A 679 19.37 -16.12 -10.05
C LEU A 679 19.30 -15.26 -11.30
N GLN A 680 18.42 -14.27 -11.38
CA GLN A 680 18.38 -13.32 -12.49
C GLN A 680 19.65 -12.48 -12.58
N ALA A 681 20.08 -11.87 -11.44
CA ALA A 681 21.29 -11.07 -11.39
C ALA A 681 22.52 -11.90 -11.82
N ARG A 682 22.63 -13.16 -11.36
CA ARG A 682 23.71 -14.07 -11.75
C ARG A 682 23.78 -14.29 -13.26
N ARG A 683 22.64 -14.41 -13.93
CA ARG A 683 22.54 -14.64 -15.39
C ARG A 683 22.79 -13.40 -16.23
N THR A 684 22.30 -12.23 -15.74
CA THR A 684 22.47 -10.95 -16.46
C THR A 684 23.79 -10.26 -16.14
N GLY A 685 24.69 -10.90 -15.37
CA GLY A 685 25.96 -10.29 -14.94
C GLY A 685 25.81 -9.20 -13.88
N GLY A 686 24.64 -9.13 -13.25
CA GLY A 686 24.37 -8.19 -12.13
C GLY A 686 24.97 -8.65 -10.80
N ASN A 687 24.81 -7.83 -9.77
CA ASN A 687 25.34 -8.11 -8.43
C ASN A 687 24.38 -8.98 -7.61
N TRP A 688 24.46 -10.30 -7.74
CA TRP A 688 23.67 -11.25 -6.98
C TRP A 688 24.02 -11.30 -5.48
N ARG A 689 25.22 -10.78 -5.09
CA ARG A 689 25.66 -10.69 -3.69
C ARG A 689 24.90 -9.65 -2.87
N GLU A 690 24.05 -8.86 -3.51
CA GLU A 690 23.12 -7.98 -2.81
C GLU A 690 22.00 -8.76 -2.10
N PHE A 691 21.80 -10.05 -2.44
CA PHE A 691 20.70 -10.86 -1.93
C PHE A 691 21.15 -12.03 -1.05
N CYS A 692 22.40 -12.50 -1.22
CA CYS A 692 22.97 -13.60 -0.45
C CYS A 692 24.50 -13.60 -0.53
N ASP A 693 25.15 -14.24 0.45
CA ASP A 693 26.61 -14.31 0.51
C ASP A 693 27.17 -15.30 -0.53
N ARG A 694 26.50 -16.45 -0.73
CA ARG A 694 26.92 -17.50 -1.68
C ARG A 694 25.72 -18.19 -2.32
N LEU A 695 25.83 -18.44 -3.65
CA LEU A 695 24.84 -19.12 -4.46
C LEU A 695 25.52 -20.27 -5.19
N GLU A 696 24.99 -21.50 -5.03
CA GLU A 696 25.51 -22.71 -5.66
C GLU A 696 24.40 -23.49 -6.38
N GLY A 697 24.77 -24.26 -7.40
CA GLY A 697 23.86 -25.15 -8.16
C GLY A 697 23.04 -24.43 -9.23
N ASP A 698 23.26 -23.15 -9.45
CA ASP A 698 22.63 -22.32 -10.47
C ASP A 698 22.92 -22.81 -11.91
N ASN A 699 24.05 -23.50 -12.10
CA ASN A 699 24.41 -24.11 -13.40
C ASN A 699 23.41 -25.19 -13.88
N SER A 700 22.64 -25.77 -12.95
CA SER A 700 21.63 -26.81 -13.29
C SER A 700 20.30 -26.19 -13.78
N ILE A 701 20.19 -24.87 -13.77
CA ILE A 701 19.00 -24.14 -14.18
C ILE A 701 19.25 -23.51 -15.55
N SER A 702 18.43 -23.79 -16.56
CA SER A 702 18.52 -23.19 -17.89
C SER A 702 17.80 -21.83 -17.97
N ALA A 703 16.65 -21.67 -17.30
CA ALA A 703 15.87 -20.45 -17.19
C ALA A 703 15.11 -20.37 -15.87
N VAL A 704 14.80 -19.17 -15.40
CA VAL A 704 13.93 -18.93 -14.25
C VAL A 704 12.74 -18.10 -14.72
N GLU A 705 11.55 -18.64 -14.53
CA GLU A 705 10.30 -18.02 -14.96
C GLU A 705 9.39 -17.79 -13.76
N MET A 706 9.01 -16.53 -13.56
CA MET A 706 8.07 -16.14 -12.52
C MET A 706 6.65 -16.06 -13.10
N VAL A 707 5.72 -16.80 -12.52
CA VAL A 707 4.32 -16.84 -12.93
C VAL A 707 3.47 -16.26 -11.79
N ASP A 708 3.26 -14.97 -11.86
CA ASP A 708 2.50 -14.18 -10.89
C ASP A 708 1.06 -13.90 -11.35
N GLN A 709 0.27 -13.26 -10.49
CA GLN A 709 -1.12 -12.89 -10.74
C GLN A 709 -1.29 -11.59 -11.54
N THR A 710 -0.19 -10.98 -12.04
CA THR A 710 -0.29 -9.74 -12.83
C THR A 710 -1.02 -10.00 -14.15
N PRO A 711 -1.77 -9.01 -14.68
CA PRO A 711 -2.44 -9.14 -15.97
C PRO A 711 -1.47 -9.50 -17.10
N ILE A 712 -1.93 -10.27 -18.09
CA ILE A 712 -1.14 -10.70 -19.27
C ILE A 712 -0.76 -9.54 -20.20
N GLY A 713 -1.28 -8.35 -19.97
CA GLY A 713 -0.96 -7.13 -20.71
C GLY A 713 -1.68 -5.93 -20.11
N ARG A 714 -1.20 -4.74 -20.47
CA ARG A 714 -1.70 -3.46 -19.95
C ARG A 714 -2.75 -2.81 -20.87
N THR A 715 -3.04 -3.42 -22.02
CA THR A 715 -3.96 -2.87 -23.03
C THR A 715 -5.09 -3.85 -23.31
N PRO A 716 -6.27 -3.38 -23.72
CA PRO A 716 -7.39 -4.23 -24.12
C PRO A 716 -7.10 -5.18 -25.29
N ARG A 717 -6.00 -4.96 -26.02
CA ARG A 717 -5.54 -5.82 -27.15
C ARG A 717 -4.93 -7.14 -26.72
N SER A 718 -4.43 -7.22 -25.46
CA SER A 718 -3.92 -8.47 -24.92
C SER A 718 -5.10 -9.39 -24.59
N ASN A 719 -5.12 -10.60 -25.18
CA ASN A 719 -6.17 -11.59 -24.98
C ASN A 719 -5.60 -13.01 -25.01
N PRO A 720 -6.36 -14.05 -24.58
CA PRO A 720 -5.89 -15.43 -24.54
C PRO A 720 -5.34 -15.94 -25.88
N ALA A 721 -6.01 -15.64 -26.99
CA ALA A 721 -5.59 -16.11 -28.31
C ALA A 721 -4.26 -15.50 -28.76
N THR A 722 -4.03 -14.20 -28.48
CA THR A 722 -2.77 -13.52 -28.82
C THR A 722 -1.63 -13.97 -27.90
N TYR A 723 -1.90 -14.17 -26.63
CA TYR A 723 -0.89 -14.56 -25.64
C TYR A 723 -0.30 -15.94 -25.94
N LEU A 724 -1.14 -16.91 -26.33
CA LEU A 724 -0.73 -18.25 -26.75
C LEU A 724 -0.22 -18.32 -28.20
N LYS A 725 -0.19 -17.19 -28.93
CA LYS A 725 0.11 -17.13 -30.35
C LYS A 725 -0.81 -18.06 -31.20
N ALA A 726 -2.00 -18.38 -30.70
CA ALA A 726 -3.03 -19.09 -31.43
C ALA A 726 -3.67 -18.22 -32.50
N PHE A 727 -3.76 -16.90 -32.21
CA PHE A 727 -4.32 -15.92 -33.12
C PHE A 727 -3.55 -15.78 -34.43
N ASP A 728 -2.24 -16.02 -34.42
CA ASP A 728 -1.43 -16.03 -35.66
C ASP A 728 -1.88 -17.13 -36.60
N CYS A 729 -2.09 -18.34 -36.09
CA CYS A 729 -2.62 -19.46 -36.86
C CYS A 729 -4.07 -19.21 -37.32
N ILE A 730 -4.92 -18.56 -36.49
CA ILE A 730 -6.28 -18.22 -36.89
C ILE A 730 -6.27 -17.22 -38.05
N ARG A 731 -5.42 -16.22 -38.02
CA ARG A 731 -5.25 -15.24 -39.10
C ARG A 731 -4.80 -15.87 -40.41
N GLU A 732 -3.92 -16.88 -40.35
CA GLU A 732 -3.49 -17.65 -41.51
C GLU A 732 -4.68 -18.43 -42.14
N VAL A 733 -5.54 -19.02 -41.30
CA VAL A 733 -6.76 -19.72 -41.77
C VAL A 733 -7.69 -18.74 -42.50
N PHE A 734 -7.95 -17.56 -41.94
CA PHE A 734 -8.80 -16.55 -42.61
C PHE A 734 -8.18 -16.04 -43.92
N ALA A 735 -6.88 -15.77 -43.93
CA ALA A 735 -6.18 -15.33 -45.16
C ALA A 735 -6.15 -16.42 -46.25
N SER A 736 -6.31 -17.68 -45.89
CA SER A 736 -6.35 -18.80 -46.85
C SER A 736 -7.70 -18.94 -47.54
N THR A 737 -8.76 -18.31 -47.05
CA THR A 737 -10.13 -18.38 -47.61
C THR A 737 -10.18 -17.81 -49.03
N PRO A 738 -11.06 -18.33 -49.93
CA PRO A 738 -11.20 -17.82 -51.29
C PRO A 738 -11.55 -16.32 -51.33
N GLU A 739 -12.36 -15.87 -50.37
CA GLU A 739 -12.84 -14.49 -50.31
C GLU A 739 -11.72 -13.52 -49.89
N ALA A 740 -10.88 -13.90 -48.91
CA ALA A 740 -9.69 -13.13 -48.55
C ALA A 740 -8.71 -13.01 -49.69
N LYS A 741 -8.45 -14.13 -50.43
CA LYS A 741 -7.59 -14.14 -51.61
C LYS A 741 -8.08 -13.22 -52.72
N LYS A 742 -9.40 -13.23 -53.02
CA LYS A 742 -10.01 -12.33 -54.00
C LYS A 742 -9.81 -10.85 -53.66
N ARG A 743 -9.84 -10.50 -52.36
CA ARG A 743 -9.66 -9.13 -51.86
C ARG A 743 -8.18 -8.78 -51.63
N GLY A 744 -7.23 -9.69 -51.86
CA GLY A 744 -5.80 -9.51 -51.59
C GLY A 744 -5.43 -9.39 -50.12
N PHE A 745 -6.26 -9.93 -49.22
CA PHE A 745 -6.03 -9.85 -47.80
C PHE A 745 -4.98 -10.82 -47.34
N THR A 746 -3.98 -10.30 -46.68
CA THR A 746 -2.90 -11.07 -45.98
C THR A 746 -3.27 -11.34 -44.53
N PRO A 747 -2.57 -12.21 -43.81
CA PRO A 747 -2.80 -12.39 -42.35
C PRO A 747 -2.72 -11.10 -41.52
N GLY A 748 -2.01 -10.08 -42.04
CA GLY A 748 -1.92 -8.76 -41.41
C GLY A 748 -3.26 -8.01 -41.36
N HIS A 749 -4.11 -8.15 -42.36
CA HIS A 749 -5.43 -7.51 -42.43
C HIS A 749 -6.38 -8.04 -41.34
N PHE A 750 -6.18 -9.25 -40.87
CA PHE A 750 -6.95 -9.85 -39.79
C PHE A 750 -6.35 -9.56 -38.40
N SER A 751 -5.37 -8.65 -38.29
CA SER A 751 -4.78 -8.20 -37.03
C SER A 751 -5.40 -6.88 -36.57
N PHE A 752 -5.81 -6.83 -35.32
CA PHE A 752 -6.24 -5.56 -34.69
C PHE A 752 -5.05 -4.75 -34.10
N ASN A 753 -3.81 -5.27 -34.17
CA ASN A 753 -2.61 -4.60 -33.66
C ASN A 753 -1.90 -3.73 -34.70
N ILE A 754 -2.03 -4.05 -35.99
CA ILE A 754 -1.32 -3.35 -37.08
C ILE A 754 -2.30 -2.66 -38.02
N PRO A 755 -1.91 -1.53 -38.66
CA PRO A 755 -2.74 -0.88 -39.65
C PRO A 755 -3.09 -1.79 -40.84
N GLY A 756 -4.23 -1.58 -41.44
CA GLY A 756 -4.71 -2.33 -42.60
C GLY A 756 -6.15 -2.78 -42.43
N GLY A 757 -6.44 -3.68 -41.52
CA GLY A 757 -7.80 -4.16 -41.29
C GLY A 757 -8.44 -3.71 -39.97
N ARG A 758 -7.70 -3.10 -39.07
CA ARG A 758 -8.22 -2.60 -37.80
C ARG A 758 -9.06 -1.33 -37.97
N CYS A 759 -9.98 -1.10 -37.05
CA CYS A 759 -10.66 0.20 -36.95
C CYS A 759 -9.61 1.28 -36.59
N GLU A 760 -9.63 2.39 -37.34
CA GLU A 760 -8.66 3.46 -37.14
C GLU A 760 -9.05 4.41 -36.01
N ALA A 761 -10.34 4.56 -35.69
CA ALA A 761 -10.81 5.41 -34.60
C ALA A 761 -10.34 4.90 -33.24
N CYS A 762 -10.57 3.62 -32.92
CA CYS A 762 -10.09 3.00 -31.67
C CYS A 762 -8.73 2.30 -31.84
N GLN A 763 -8.12 2.36 -33.01
CA GLN A 763 -6.85 1.70 -33.31
C GLN A 763 -6.81 0.19 -32.98
N GLY A 764 -7.95 -0.48 -32.97
CA GLY A 764 -8.11 -1.89 -32.68
C GLY A 764 -8.35 -2.24 -31.22
N ASP A 765 -8.56 -1.25 -30.33
CA ASP A 765 -8.91 -1.50 -28.92
C ASP A 765 -10.37 -1.93 -28.75
N GLY A 766 -11.27 -1.48 -29.63
CA GLY A 766 -12.72 -1.70 -29.54
C GLY A 766 -13.41 -0.69 -28.63
N THR A 767 -12.66 -0.02 -27.78
CA THR A 767 -13.09 1.04 -26.86
C THR A 767 -12.27 2.31 -27.07
N VAL A 768 -12.78 3.45 -26.63
CA VAL A 768 -12.10 4.74 -26.60
C VAL A 768 -12.07 5.20 -25.16
N THR A 769 -10.88 5.46 -24.62
CA THR A 769 -10.71 5.95 -23.26
C THR A 769 -10.85 7.46 -23.24
N VAL A 770 -11.79 7.96 -22.45
CA VAL A 770 -11.97 9.38 -22.18
C VAL A 770 -11.27 9.71 -20.87
N GLU A 771 -10.16 10.46 -20.97
CA GLU A 771 -9.39 10.89 -19.79
C GLU A 771 -10.20 11.96 -19.03
N MET A 772 -10.47 11.68 -17.77
CA MET A 772 -11.18 12.58 -16.85
C MET A 772 -10.18 13.21 -15.87
N ARG A 773 -10.09 14.55 -15.85
CA ARG A 773 -9.09 15.27 -15.03
C ARG A 773 -9.20 15.02 -13.52
N PHE A 774 -10.37 14.69 -13.00
CA PHE A 774 -10.67 14.56 -11.57
C PHE A 774 -11.36 13.24 -11.19
N LEU A 775 -11.69 12.40 -12.17
CA LEU A 775 -12.35 11.10 -11.99
C LEU A 775 -11.51 10.01 -12.67
N ALA A 776 -11.87 8.75 -12.43
CA ALA A 776 -11.27 7.65 -13.17
C ALA A 776 -11.60 7.77 -14.68
N ASP A 777 -10.65 7.36 -15.54
CA ASP A 777 -10.85 7.35 -16.98
C ASP A 777 -12.03 6.43 -17.34
N VAL A 778 -12.89 6.89 -18.25
CA VAL A 778 -14.07 6.12 -18.69
C VAL A 778 -13.77 5.48 -20.05
N GLU A 779 -13.95 4.16 -20.14
CA GLU A 779 -13.85 3.40 -21.39
C GLU A 779 -15.23 3.31 -22.05
N LEU A 780 -15.39 3.93 -23.20
CA LEU A 780 -16.60 3.88 -24.00
C LEU A 780 -16.41 2.94 -25.20
N VAL A 781 -17.46 2.23 -25.57
CA VAL A 781 -17.45 1.42 -26.79
C VAL A 781 -17.24 2.34 -28.01
N CYS A 782 -16.32 1.96 -28.90
CA CYS A 782 -16.02 2.75 -30.10
C CYS A 782 -17.28 2.85 -31.00
N GLU A 783 -17.70 4.06 -31.28
CA GLU A 783 -18.90 4.32 -32.11
C GLU A 783 -18.76 3.79 -33.52
N GLU A 784 -17.56 3.90 -34.13
CA GLU A 784 -17.31 3.50 -35.51
C GLU A 784 -17.37 1.97 -35.68
N CYS A 785 -16.65 1.22 -34.89
CA CYS A 785 -16.60 -0.24 -35.01
C CYS A 785 -17.56 -0.97 -34.04
N ARG A 786 -18.25 -0.28 -33.17
CA ARG A 786 -19.19 -0.85 -32.19
C ARG A 786 -18.58 -2.03 -31.41
N GLY A 787 -17.31 -1.89 -31.01
CA GLY A 787 -16.60 -2.90 -30.25
C GLY A 787 -15.97 -4.04 -31.06
N THR A 788 -16.20 -4.12 -32.38
CA THR A 788 -15.68 -5.23 -33.19
C THR A 788 -14.19 -5.18 -33.47
N ARG A 789 -13.53 -4.03 -33.27
CA ARG A 789 -12.09 -3.77 -33.47
C ARG A 789 -11.63 -3.70 -34.94
N TYR A 790 -12.46 -4.06 -35.91
CA TYR A 790 -12.13 -4.20 -37.34
C TYR A 790 -12.93 -3.24 -38.23
N LYS A 791 -12.42 -3.01 -39.43
CA LYS A 791 -13.16 -2.40 -40.51
C LYS A 791 -14.23 -3.37 -41.03
N SER A 792 -15.36 -2.87 -41.52
CA SER A 792 -16.45 -3.69 -42.07
C SER A 792 -15.98 -4.63 -43.17
N SER A 793 -15.10 -4.17 -44.05
CA SER A 793 -14.55 -4.96 -45.17
C SER A 793 -13.80 -6.23 -44.75
N VAL A 794 -13.22 -6.25 -43.54
CA VAL A 794 -12.56 -7.43 -42.95
C VAL A 794 -13.60 -8.37 -42.35
N LEU A 795 -14.67 -7.81 -41.79
CA LEU A 795 -15.76 -8.60 -41.20
C LEU A 795 -16.59 -9.35 -42.22
N ASP A 796 -16.58 -8.88 -43.50
CA ASP A 796 -17.25 -9.57 -44.60
C ASP A 796 -16.59 -10.92 -44.98
N VAL A 797 -15.35 -11.16 -44.53
CA VAL A 797 -14.64 -12.43 -44.79
C VAL A 797 -15.03 -13.48 -43.76
N HIS A 798 -15.56 -14.58 -44.24
CA HIS A 798 -16.05 -15.66 -43.37
C HIS A 798 -15.23 -16.97 -43.56
N TYR A 799 -15.04 -17.67 -42.43
CA TYR A 799 -14.58 -19.04 -42.40
C TYR A 799 -15.64 -19.88 -41.66
N LYS A 800 -16.24 -20.87 -42.36
CA LYS A 800 -17.37 -21.66 -41.82
C LYS A 800 -18.48 -20.77 -41.28
N GLU A 801 -18.92 -19.77 -42.04
CA GLU A 801 -19.99 -18.83 -41.72
C GLU A 801 -19.72 -17.84 -40.56
N LYS A 802 -18.51 -17.85 -39.99
CA LYS A 802 -18.09 -16.95 -38.91
C LYS A 802 -17.01 -15.98 -39.37
N ASN A 803 -17.15 -14.70 -39.05
CA ASN A 803 -16.14 -13.69 -39.29
C ASN A 803 -15.10 -13.71 -38.15
N ILE A 804 -14.01 -12.93 -38.31
CA ILE A 804 -12.90 -12.91 -37.35
C ILE A 804 -13.31 -12.40 -35.95
N HIS A 805 -14.26 -11.44 -35.87
CA HIS A 805 -14.78 -10.93 -34.61
C HIS A 805 -15.60 -12.00 -33.88
N GLU A 806 -16.52 -12.68 -34.60
CA GLU A 806 -17.34 -13.77 -34.03
C GLU A 806 -16.46 -14.92 -33.51
N VAL A 807 -15.36 -15.22 -34.19
CA VAL A 807 -14.37 -16.20 -33.73
C VAL A 807 -13.69 -15.74 -32.43
N LEU A 808 -13.40 -14.45 -32.30
CA LEU A 808 -12.83 -13.91 -31.04
C LEU A 808 -13.85 -13.93 -29.87
N GLN A 809 -15.15 -13.94 -30.18
CA GLN A 809 -16.19 -14.09 -29.17
C GLN A 809 -16.43 -15.55 -28.74
N MET A 810 -15.95 -16.52 -29.50
CA MET A 810 -16.06 -17.94 -29.12
C MET A 810 -15.29 -18.24 -27.84
N THR A 811 -15.85 -19.13 -27.03
CA THR A 811 -15.12 -19.76 -25.94
C THR A 811 -14.02 -20.68 -26.48
N VAL A 812 -13.03 -20.99 -25.65
CA VAL A 812 -11.96 -21.93 -26.02
C VAL A 812 -12.55 -23.29 -26.44
N ARG A 813 -13.57 -23.76 -25.73
CA ARG A 813 -14.26 -25.05 -26.05
C ARG A 813 -14.91 -25.03 -27.40
N GLU A 814 -15.68 -23.99 -27.72
CA GLU A 814 -16.32 -23.82 -29.05
C GLU A 814 -15.27 -23.71 -30.13
N ALA A 815 -14.19 -22.97 -29.90
CA ALA A 815 -13.11 -22.79 -30.85
C ALA A 815 -12.36 -24.11 -31.12
N LEU A 816 -12.17 -24.95 -30.12
CA LEU A 816 -11.59 -26.31 -30.31
C LEU A 816 -12.44 -27.17 -31.27
N SER A 817 -13.76 -27.14 -31.12
CA SER A 817 -14.68 -27.83 -32.01
C SER A 817 -14.71 -27.18 -33.42
N PHE A 818 -14.76 -25.86 -33.49
CA PHE A 818 -14.81 -25.11 -34.76
C PHE A 818 -13.54 -25.31 -35.62
N PHE A 819 -12.36 -25.26 -34.97
CA PHE A 819 -11.07 -25.45 -35.63
C PHE A 819 -10.57 -26.89 -35.61
N ALA A 820 -11.42 -27.91 -35.36
CA ALA A 820 -11.02 -29.31 -35.35
C ALA A 820 -10.20 -29.73 -36.60
N PRO A 821 -10.49 -29.23 -37.83
CA PRO A 821 -9.68 -29.53 -39.03
C PRO A 821 -8.29 -28.82 -39.04
N ASN A 822 -8.02 -27.91 -38.11
CA ASN A 822 -6.79 -27.11 -38.11
C ASN A 822 -5.92 -27.44 -36.88
N PRO A 823 -5.07 -28.50 -36.98
CA PRO A 823 -4.30 -29.01 -35.83
C PRO A 823 -3.36 -27.95 -35.20
N LYS A 824 -2.85 -27.00 -35.99
CA LYS A 824 -2.00 -25.91 -35.52
C LYS A 824 -2.74 -24.99 -34.54
N VAL A 825 -4.03 -24.74 -34.75
CA VAL A 825 -4.87 -23.94 -33.88
C VAL A 825 -5.26 -24.72 -32.63
N THR A 826 -5.80 -25.93 -32.83
CA THR A 826 -6.30 -26.77 -31.73
C THR A 826 -5.21 -27.15 -30.74
N ALA A 827 -3.98 -27.45 -31.20
CA ALA A 827 -2.85 -27.77 -30.33
C ALA A 827 -2.54 -26.61 -29.35
N LYS A 828 -2.64 -25.36 -29.81
CA LYS A 828 -2.40 -24.20 -28.96
C LYS A 828 -3.56 -23.87 -28.02
N LEU A 829 -4.80 -24.21 -28.40
CA LEU A 829 -5.96 -23.95 -27.56
C LEU A 829 -6.22 -25.05 -26.52
N ARG A 830 -5.82 -26.32 -26.81
CA ARG A 830 -6.03 -27.48 -25.92
C ARG A 830 -5.40 -27.31 -24.56
N VAL A 831 -4.25 -26.62 -24.48
CA VAL A 831 -3.60 -26.32 -23.19
C VAL A 831 -4.43 -25.43 -22.27
N LEU A 832 -5.32 -24.58 -22.81
CA LEU A 832 -6.26 -23.80 -22.00
C LEU A 832 -7.31 -24.71 -21.36
N GLU A 833 -7.78 -25.73 -22.07
CA GLU A 833 -8.71 -26.69 -21.50
C GLU A 833 -8.04 -27.51 -20.39
N GLU A 834 -6.78 -27.90 -20.57
CA GLU A 834 -6.01 -28.65 -19.58
C GLU A 834 -5.81 -27.90 -18.26
N VAL A 835 -5.72 -26.58 -18.31
CA VAL A 835 -5.62 -25.73 -17.10
C VAL A 835 -6.97 -25.23 -16.59
N GLY A 836 -8.10 -25.74 -17.14
CA GLY A 836 -9.43 -25.40 -16.69
C GLY A 836 -9.95 -24.03 -17.17
N LEU A 837 -9.43 -23.51 -18.30
CA LEU A 837 -9.84 -22.21 -18.88
C LEU A 837 -10.67 -22.36 -20.16
N SER A 838 -11.39 -23.48 -20.32
CA SER A 838 -12.20 -23.76 -21.52
C SER A 838 -13.37 -22.78 -21.74
N TYR A 839 -13.79 -22.07 -20.69
CA TYR A 839 -14.88 -21.11 -20.72
C TYR A 839 -14.46 -19.70 -21.16
N LEU A 840 -13.16 -19.36 -21.15
CA LEU A 840 -12.71 -18.04 -21.59
C LEU A 840 -12.98 -17.82 -23.05
N ARG A 841 -13.38 -16.59 -23.40
CA ARG A 841 -13.48 -16.19 -24.82
C ARG A 841 -12.10 -15.89 -25.38
N LEU A 842 -11.86 -16.26 -26.64
CA LEU A 842 -10.56 -16.06 -27.29
C LEU A 842 -10.10 -14.60 -27.31
N GLY A 843 -11.04 -13.68 -27.52
CA GLY A 843 -10.81 -12.21 -27.60
C GLY A 843 -11.01 -11.47 -26.29
N GLN A 844 -11.26 -12.16 -25.15
CA GLN A 844 -11.45 -11.51 -23.85
C GLN A 844 -10.23 -10.67 -23.47
N SER A 845 -10.44 -9.43 -23.05
CA SER A 845 -9.33 -8.55 -22.64
C SER A 845 -8.56 -9.13 -21.48
N GLY A 846 -7.24 -9.06 -21.55
CA GLY A 846 -6.36 -9.49 -20.44
C GLY A 846 -6.53 -8.66 -19.16
N THR A 847 -7.08 -7.45 -19.28
CA THR A 847 -7.37 -6.57 -18.12
C THR A 847 -8.61 -6.98 -17.34
N THR A 848 -9.52 -7.76 -17.98
CA THR A 848 -10.76 -8.25 -17.34
C THR A 848 -10.60 -9.63 -16.70
N LEU A 849 -9.48 -10.30 -16.91
CA LEU A 849 -9.20 -11.59 -16.28
C LEU A 849 -8.96 -11.44 -14.78
N SER A 850 -9.44 -12.41 -14.00
CA SER A 850 -9.06 -12.52 -12.60
C SER A 850 -7.56 -12.87 -12.48
N GLY A 851 -6.97 -12.61 -11.30
CA GLY A 851 -5.54 -12.92 -11.05
C GLY A 851 -5.24 -14.40 -11.29
N GLY A 852 -6.09 -15.32 -10.83
CA GLY A 852 -5.96 -16.74 -11.03
C GLY A 852 -6.13 -17.18 -12.50
N GLU A 853 -7.04 -16.53 -13.26
CA GLU A 853 -7.19 -16.80 -14.70
C GLU A 853 -5.94 -16.36 -15.49
N ALA A 854 -5.42 -15.17 -15.19
CA ALA A 854 -4.20 -14.65 -15.80
C ALA A 854 -3.00 -15.57 -15.51
N GLN A 855 -2.86 -16.05 -14.29
CA GLN A 855 -1.79 -16.97 -13.89
C GLN A 855 -1.91 -18.33 -14.59
N ARG A 856 -3.12 -18.92 -14.66
CA ARG A 856 -3.36 -20.17 -15.40
C ARG A 856 -3.11 -20.02 -16.90
N LEU A 857 -3.44 -18.86 -17.47
CA LEU A 857 -3.13 -18.57 -18.86
C LEU A 857 -1.62 -18.49 -19.13
N LYS A 858 -0.86 -17.90 -18.20
CA LYS A 858 0.62 -17.91 -18.25
C LYS A 858 1.16 -19.34 -18.15
N LEU A 859 0.62 -20.14 -17.22
CA LEU A 859 0.97 -21.56 -17.10
C LEU A 859 0.70 -22.33 -18.42
N ALA A 860 -0.46 -22.11 -19.06
CA ALA A 860 -0.80 -22.71 -20.33
C ALA A 860 0.24 -22.38 -21.43
N ALA A 861 0.73 -21.12 -21.46
CA ALA A 861 1.77 -20.74 -22.41
C ALA A 861 3.10 -21.51 -22.21
N HIS A 862 3.43 -21.80 -20.95
CA HIS A 862 4.64 -22.61 -20.66
C HIS A 862 4.45 -24.08 -21.01
N LEU A 863 3.26 -24.63 -20.87
CA LEU A 863 2.94 -26.01 -21.30
C LEU A 863 3.05 -26.21 -22.81
N THR A 864 2.98 -25.15 -23.61
CA THR A 864 3.18 -25.25 -25.09
C THR A 864 4.65 -25.37 -25.50
N ARG A 865 5.60 -25.18 -24.58
CA ARG A 865 7.04 -25.30 -24.88
C ARG A 865 7.40 -26.76 -25.04
N GLN A 866 8.21 -27.07 -26.06
CA GLN A 866 8.67 -28.46 -26.37
C GLN A 866 9.77 -28.92 -25.41
N ASP A 867 10.58 -28.00 -24.89
CA ASP A 867 11.68 -28.30 -23.97
C ASP A 867 11.55 -27.46 -22.71
N ASN A 868 11.32 -28.12 -21.58
CA ASN A 868 11.24 -27.50 -20.25
C ASN A 868 12.45 -27.93 -19.38
N ASN A 869 13.44 -28.62 -19.95
CA ASN A 869 14.54 -29.17 -19.18
C ASN A 869 15.37 -28.06 -18.49
N GLY A 870 15.57 -28.21 -17.20
CA GLY A 870 16.32 -27.26 -16.37
C GLY A 870 15.65 -25.92 -16.16
N ILE A 871 14.38 -25.71 -16.53
CA ILE A 871 13.65 -24.46 -16.19
C ILE A 871 13.14 -24.56 -14.76
N LEU A 872 13.36 -23.49 -13.98
CA LEU A 872 12.75 -23.30 -12.66
C LEU A 872 11.54 -22.39 -12.82
N TYR A 873 10.34 -22.95 -12.65
CA TYR A 873 9.09 -22.20 -12.58
C TYR A 873 8.76 -21.83 -11.14
N ILE A 874 8.47 -20.58 -10.89
CA ILE A 874 8.06 -20.05 -9.59
C ILE A 874 6.63 -19.54 -9.69
N PHE A 875 5.74 -20.07 -8.86
CA PHE A 875 4.34 -19.65 -8.78
C PHE A 875 4.04 -19.05 -7.41
N ASP A 876 3.35 -17.91 -7.42
CA ASP A 876 2.90 -17.23 -6.21
C ASP A 876 1.39 -17.46 -6.02
N GLU A 877 1.02 -18.19 -4.97
CA GLU A 877 -0.35 -18.56 -4.60
C GLU A 877 -1.23 -18.99 -5.78
N PRO A 878 -0.84 -20.08 -6.51
CA PRO A 878 -1.51 -20.47 -7.74
C PRO A 878 -2.93 -21.03 -7.56
N THR A 879 -3.37 -21.27 -6.33
CA THR A 879 -4.74 -21.74 -6.03
C THR A 879 -5.74 -20.64 -5.76
N THR A 880 -5.31 -19.38 -5.84
CA THR A 880 -6.17 -18.23 -5.65
C THR A 880 -7.42 -18.28 -6.55
N GLY A 881 -8.61 -18.21 -5.97
CA GLY A 881 -9.89 -18.24 -6.69
C GLY A 881 -10.25 -19.58 -7.33
N LEU A 882 -9.61 -20.68 -6.89
CA LEU A 882 -9.87 -22.00 -7.44
C LEU A 882 -10.76 -22.86 -6.54
N HIS A 883 -11.79 -23.42 -7.14
CA HIS A 883 -12.56 -24.51 -6.55
C HIS A 883 -11.70 -25.80 -6.49
N PHE A 884 -12.02 -26.72 -5.60
CA PHE A 884 -11.32 -28.00 -5.42
C PHE A 884 -11.11 -28.77 -6.73
N ASP A 885 -12.08 -28.79 -7.66
CA ASP A 885 -12.00 -29.44 -8.96
C ASP A 885 -10.91 -28.80 -9.85
N ASP A 886 -10.78 -27.49 -9.81
CA ASP A 886 -9.77 -26.75 -10.60
C ASP A 886 -8.36 -26.94 -10.03
N ILE A 887 -8.23 -27.12 -8.70
CA ILE A 887 -6.93 -27.45 -8.05
C ILE A 887 -6.39 -28.79 -8.58
N GLN A 888 -7.22 -29.78 -8.80
CA GLN A 888 -6.82 -31.06 -9.36
C GLN A 888 -6.21 -30.92 -10.78
N LYS A 889 -6.81 -30.07 -11.62
CA LYS A 889 -6.31 -29.77 -12.98
C LYS A 889 -4.95 -29.04 -12.90
N LEU A 890 -4.83 -28.09 -12.00
CA LEU A 890 -3.57 -27.35 -11.76
C LEU A 890 -2.43 -28.30 -11.34
N LEU A 891 -2.67 -29.19 -10.39
CA LEU A 891 -1.68 -30.18 -9.96
C LEU A 891 -1.26 -31.11 -11.10
N THR A 892 -2.19 -31.47 -12.00
CA THR A 892 -1.88 -32.26 -13.19
C THR A 892 -0.98 -31.49 -14.16
N ALA A 893 -1.22 -30.19 -14.34
CA ALA A 893 -0.37 -29.32 -15.16
C ALA A 893 1.04 -29.19 -14.58
N PHE A 894 1.20 -29.03 -13.26
CA PHE A 894 2.52 -29.02 -12.62
C PHE A 894 3.28 -30.32 -12.81
N ARG A 895 2.61 -31.48 -12.68
CA ARG A 895 3.22 -32.78 -12.92
C ARG A 895 3.73 -32.90 -14.36
N LYS A 896 2.97 -32.41 -15.35
CA LYS A 896 3.42 -32.39 -16.76
C LYS A 896 4.68 -31.56 -16.96
N LEU A 897 4.80 -30.40 -16.32
CA LEU A 897 6.02 -29.59 -16.38
C LEU A 897 7.23 -30.34 -15.80
N ILE A 898 7.06 -30.99 -14.66
CA ILE A 898 8.14 -31.71 -13.98
C ILE A 898 8.53 -32.93 -14.76
N ASP A 899 7.59 -33.67 -15.35
CA ASP A 899 7.84 -34.84 -16.22
C ASP A 899 8.57 -34.39 -17.50
N GLY A 900 8.43 -33.16 -17.96
CA GLY A 900 9.20 -32.50 -19.00
C GLY A 900 10.58 -31.99 -18.57
N GLY A 901 11.05 -32.32 -17.35
CA GLY A 901 12.38 -31.93 -16.82
C GLY A 901 12.46 -30.59 -16.12
N ALA A 902 11.33 -29.89 -15.88
CA ALA A 902 11.31 -28.67 -15.13
C ALA A 902 11.34 -28.85 -13.61
N SER A 903 11.65 -27.81 -12.89
CA SER A 903 11.46 -27.68 -11.44
C SER A 903 10.31 -26.70 -11.16
N VAL A 904 9.44 -27.04 -10.23
CA VAL A 904 8.29 -26.18 -9.86
C VAL A 904 8.39 -25.82 -8.39
N LEU A 905 8.49 -24.52 -8.11
CA LEU A 905 8.46 -23.94 -6.78
C LEU A 905 7.18 -23.14 -6.61
N ILE A 906 6.41 -23.41 -5.57
CA ILE A 906 5.16 -22.70 -5.29
C ILE A 906 5.19 -22.07 -3.91
N ILE A 907 4.68 -20.86 -3.77
CA ILE A 907 4.31 -20.28 -2.48
C ILE A 907 2.84 -20.62 -2.26
N GLU A 908 2.51 -21.31 -1.16
CA GLU A 908 1.15 -21.84 -0.98
C GLU A 908 0.70 -21.90 0.49
N HIS A 909 -0.62 -21.75 0.67
CA HIS A 909 -1.32 -21.91 1.92
C HIS A 909 -2.37 -23.02 1.89
N ASN A 910 -2.81 -23.40 0.71
CA ASN A 910 -3.82 -24.44 0.52
C ASN A 910 -3.27 -25.82 0.90
N LEU A 911 -3.86 -26.43 1.93
CA LEU A 911 -3.40 -27.73 2.47
C LEU A 911 -3.49 -28.88 1.44
N ASP A 912 -4.44 -28.81 0.52
CA ASP A 912 -4.60 -29.85 -0.51
C ASP A 912 -3.47 -29.85 -1.51
N VAL A 913 -2.93 -28.67 -1.84
CA VAL A 913 -1.75 -28.54 -2.69
C VAL A 913 -0.48 -28.89 -1.91
N ILE A 914 -0.34 -28.37 -0.69
CA ILE A 914 0.82 -28.65 0.16
C ILE A 914 0.98 -30.14 0.41
N LYS A 915 -0.10 -30.87 0.74
CA LYS A 915 -0.04 -32.34 0.91
C LYS A 915 0.31 -33.10 -0.37
N SER A 916 0.14 -32.47 -1.55
CA SER A 916 0.46 -33.06 -2.87
C SER A 916 1.87 -32.73 -3.35
N ALA A 917 2.61 -31.83 -2.67
CA ALA A 917 3.99 -31.47 -3.01
C ALA A 917 4.98 -32.61 -2.69
N ASP A 918 6.09 -32.70 -3.43
CA ASP A 918 7.15 -33.65 -3.16
C ASP A 918 8.05 -33.22 -1.99
N TRP A 919 8.24 -31.90 -1.85
CA TRP A 919 9.09 -31.28 -0.83
C TRP A 919 8.48 -30.01 -0.33
N MET A 920 8.70 -29.65 0.93
CA MET A 920 8.25 -28.37 1.47
C MET A 920 9.32 -27.69 2.33
N ILE A 921 9.25 -26.38 2.36
CA ILE A 921 10.04 -25.47 3.19
C ILE A 921 9.06 -24.61 3.96
N ASP A 922 9.00 -24.81 5.27
CA ASP A 922 8.07 -24.07 6.14
C ASP A 922 8.79 -22.93 6.85
N MET A 923 8.30 -21.71 6.64
CA MET A 923 8.88 -20.47 7.18
C MET A 923 8.09 -19.95 8.37
N GLY A 924 8.79 -19.35 9.32
CA GLY A 924 8.18 -18.83 10.53
C GLY A 924 9.24 -18.39 11.55
N PRO A 925 8.93 -18.61 12.87
CA PRO A 925 7.68 -19.15 13.44
C PRO A 925 6.48 -18.20 13.31
N GLU A 926 6.72 -16.87 13.36
CA GLU A 926 5.70 -15.81 13.28
C GLU A 926 5.91 -14.90 12.05
N GLY A 927 5.11 -13.84 11.91
CA GLY A 927 5.28 -12.79 10.93
C GLY A 927 6.26 -11.70 11.35
N GLY A 928 6.68 -10.86 10.38
CA GLY A 928 7.54 -9.69 10.63
C GLY A 928 8.95 -10.07 11.12
N ASP A 929 9.47 -9.33 12.07
CA ASP A 929 10.83 -9.50 12.60
C ASP A 929 11.04 -10.82 13.38
N GLU A 930 9.99 -11.42 13.89
CA GLU A 930 10.00 -12.73 14.55
C GLU A 930 9.97 -13.88 13.52
N GLY A 931 9.70 -13.59 12.26
CA GLY A 931 9.75 -14.51 11.13
C GLY A 931 11.13 -14.63 10.49
N GLY A 932 11.15 -14.91 9.20
CA GLY A 932 12.37 -14.92 8.39
C GLY A 932 13.28 -16.13 8.63
N ARG A 933 12.78 -17.18 9.28
CA ARG A 933 13.54 -18.41 9.59
C ARG A 933 12.86 -19.63 8.96
N ILE A 934 13.63 -20.67 8.73
CA ILE A 934 13.10 -21.98 8.36
C ILE A 934 12.76 -22.76 9.64
N VAL A 935 11.50 -23.17 9.78
CA VAL A 935 10.99 -23.94 10.90
C VAL A 935 11.11 -25.45 10.62
N ALA A 936 10.82 -25.84 9.40
CA ALA A 936 10.87 -27.23 8.98
C ALA A 936 11.17 -27.36 7.48
N VAL A 937 11.88 -28.42 7.10
CA VAL A 937 12.17 -28.79 5.71
C VAL A 937 12.02 -30.30 5.55
N GLY A 938 11.44 -30.76 4.46
CA GLY A 938 11.29 -32.18 4.17
C GLY A 938 10.06 -32.51 3.37
N THR A 939 9.64 -33.78 3.39
CA THR A 939 8.35 -34.16 2.80
C THR A 939 7.21 -33.66 3.68
N PRO A 940 6.00 -33.48 3.15
CA PRO A 940 4.83 -33.06 3.94
C PRO A 940 4.60 -33.91 5.18
N GLU A 941 4.86 -35.23 5.12
CA GLU A 941 4.73 -36.14 6.27
C GLU A 941 5.80 -35.87 7.35
N GLN A 942 7.00 -35.47 6.95
CA GLN A 942 8.07 -35.12 7.90
C GLN A 942 7.75 -33.81 8.61
N VAL A 943 7.28 -32.80 7.87
CA VAL A 943 6.90 -31.50 8.43
C VAL A 943 5.68 -31.62 9.33
N ALA A 944 4.69 -32.47 8.99
CA ALA A 944 3.53 -32.75 9.82
C ALA A 944 3.88 -33.32 11.21
N ARG A 945 5.06 -33.91 11.38
CA ARG A 945 5.57 -34.40 12.68
C ARG A 945 6.28 -33.34 13.52
N ASN A 946 6.59 -32.18 12.94
CA ASN A 946 7.26 -31.10 13.63
C ASN A 946 6.26 -30.28 14.43
N SER A 947 6.33 -30.31 15.75
CA SER A 947 5.45 -29.61 16.66
C SER A 947 5.61 -28.07 16.63
N GLN A 948 6.75 -27.57 16.18
CA GLN A 948 7.01 -26.12 16.05
C GLN A 948 6.39 -25.52 14.78
N SER A 949 6.10 -26.37 13.76
CA SER A 949 5.49 -25.92 12.53
C SER A 949 3.98 -25.71 12.71
N HIS A 950 3.52 -24.49 12.49
CA HIS A 950 2.09 -24.17 12.44
C HIS A 950 1.43 -24.89 11.25
N THR A 951 2.03 -24.84 10.09
CA THR A 951 1.57 -25.56 8.88
C THR A 951 1.53 -27.06 9.12
N GLY A 952 2.56 -27.60 9.79
CA GLY A 952 2.66 -29.01 10.14
C GLY A 952 1.50 -29.51 11.00
N LYS A 953 1.02 -28.75 11.98
CA LYS A 953 -0.13 -29.07 12.82
C LYS A 953 -1.43 -29.24 12.03
N PHE A 954 -1.69 -28.33 11.09
CA PHE A 954 -2.87 -28.42 10.21
C PHE A 954 -2.74 -29.56 9.19
N LEU A 955 -1.52 -29.74 8.64
CA LEU A 955 -1.23 -30.79 7.68
C LEU A 955 -1.38 -32.19 8.29
N ALA A 956 -0.98 -32.37 9.56
CA ALA A 956 -1.17 -33.63 10.28
C ALA A 956 -2.63 -34.04 10.38
N LYS A 957 -3.54 -33.09 10.62
CA LYS A 957 -5.00 -33.31 10.62
C LYS A 957 -5.48 -33.74 9.23
N SER A 958 -5.04 -33.04 8.18
CA SER A 958 -5.42 -33.32 6.79
C SER A 958 -4.88 -34.66 6.27
N LEU A 959 -3.71 -35.11 6.71
CA LEU A 959 -3.12 -36.41 6.35
C LEU A 959 -3.76 -37.58 7.12
N ASN A 960 -4.13 -37.38 8.41
CA ASN A 960 -4.70 -38.40 9.29
C ASN A 960 -6.18 -38.70 9.02
N SER A 961 -6.92 -37.79 8.37
CA SER A 961 -8.30 -38.03 7.93
C SER A 961 -8.46 -39.20 6.93
N ARG A 962 -7.33 -39.92 6.63
CA ARG A 962 -7.30 -41.16 5.83
C ARG A 962 -7.78 -42.41 6.57
N ASN A 963 -7.78 -42.45 7.93
CA ASN A 963 -7.94 -43.70 8.70
C ASN A 963 -9.23 -43.84 9.49
N GLY A 964 -10.22 -42.94 9.38
CA GLY A 964 -11.43 -43.01 10.18
C GLY A 964 -12.63 -42.45 9.45
N GLY A 965 -13.48 -43.35 8.97
CA GLY A 965 -14.87 -43.05 8.77
C GLY A 965 -15.51 -42.86 10.14
N ASN A 966 -15.70 -41.62 10.58
CA ASN A 966 -16.74 -41.13 11.47
C ASN A 966 -16.37 -39.73 11.95
N HIS A 967 -16.97 -38.72 11.38
CA HIS A 967 -16.91 -37.39 11.94
C HIS A 967 -17.98 -37.26 13.03
N GLY A 968 -17.63 -37.71 14.24
CA GLY A 968 -18.33 -37.31 15.45
C GLY A 968 -17.87 -35.88 15.81
N VAL A 969 -18.81 -34.97 15.82
CA VAL A 969 -18.65 -33.61 16.35
C VAL A 969 -18.24 -33.72 17.82
N SER A 970 -16.97 -33.53 18.14
CA SER A 970 -16.54 -33.35 19.53
C SER A 970 -16.46 -31.86 19.84
N SER A 971 -17.50 -31.34 20.44
CA SER A 971 -17.45 -30.09 21.19
C SER A 971 -16.49 -30.26 22.38
N VAL A 972 -15.33 -29.64 22.32
CA VAL A 972 -14.42 -29.54 23.49
C VAL A 972 -14.79 -28.29 24.25
N PRO A 973 -15.25 -28.40 25.54
CA PRO A 973 -15.47 -27.20 26.33
C PRO A 973 -14.13 -26.58 26.76
N LEU A 974 -13.97 -25.29 26.51
CA LEU A 974 -12.89 -24.47 27.03
C LEU A 974 -12.96 -24.46 28.56
N LYS A 975 -12.06 -25.18 29.22
CA LYS A 975 -11.75 -24.97 30.63
C LYS A 975 -10.80 -23.80 30.76
N ALA A 976 -11.24 -22.76 31.46
CA ALA A 976 -10.39 -21.68 31.95
C ALA A 976 -9.31 -22.28 32.87
N ASN A 977 -8.06 -22.15 32.50
CA ASN A 977 -6.92 -22.42 33.39
C ASN A 977 -6.46 -21.09 33.99
N SER A 978 -6.68 -21.01 35.30
CA SER A 978 -6.12 -20.07 36.23
C SER A 978 -4.58 -20.15 36.23
N VAL A 979 -3.97 -18.99 36.21
CA VAL A 979 -2.54 -18.72 36.36
C VAL A 979 -2.08 -19.18 37.75
N PRO A 980 -0.99 -19.91 37.91
CA PRO A 980 -0.31 -20.03 39.21
C PRO A 980 0.75 -18.93 39.38
N ASN A 981 0.64 -18.23 40.46
CA ASN A 981 1.57 -17.25 40.99
C ASN A 981 2.91 -17.96 41.37
N PRO A 982 4.09 -17.38 41.06
CA PRO A 982 5.32 -17.89 41.59
C PRO A 982 5.70 -17.12 42.86
N ASP A 983 5.66 -17.75 43.99
CA ASP A 983 6.36 -17.27 45.18
C ASP A 983 7.13 -18.39 45.88
N THR A 984 8.33 -17.97 46.23
CA THR A 984 9.23 -18.35 47.31
C THR A 984 10.16 -19.59 47.18
N SER A 985 11.45 -19.19 47.08
CA SER A 985 12.55 -19.60 48.00
C SER A 985 12.92 -21.09 48.03
N THR A 986 14.16 -21.47 48.11
CA THR A 986 15.41 -21.09 48.76
C THR A 986 16.50 -22.06 48.30
N VAL A 987 17.71 -21.47 48.14
CA VAL A 987 19.04 -21.96 48.62
C VAL A 987 19.29 -23.48 48.70
N GLU A 988 20.15 -24.04 47.87
CA GLU A 988 21.53 -24.52 48.12
C GLU A 988 22.28 -24.65 46.82
#